data_b5afa02362099224228a6daa9ba812e0
#
_entry.id   b5afa02362099224228a6daa9ba812e0
#
_cell.length_a   1.000
_cell.length_b   1.000
_cell.length_c   1.000
_cell.angle_alpha   90.00
_cell.angle_beta   90.00
_cell.angle_gamma   90.00
#
_symmetry.space_group_name_H-M   'P 1'
#
loop_
_entity.id
_entity.type
_entity.pdbx_description
1 polymer ?
#
loop_
_entity_poly.entity_id
_entity_poly.type
_entity_poly.pdbx_seq_one_letter_code
_entity_poly.pdbx_strand_id
1 'polypeptide(L)'
;MDLFRYRIASMYAFIHTHGKWIRILAYSTLVLAGIYTGAYASLYRLSEHDTLQLEAQAALQGKNRTVRFAERIDRRLFPRPTVTLYRAELSEAGGDRTAFEAEEIRIGMAWKSLWDEPEVEKLTLENVRADININDEGVWDIADLFQSAARPSPRFNRVNIRNGTVTLRENGRRWQLGAVNFTMTRENAELQPYTLSARLEEQDLRLDISAAGTVGWDGKTFSLPDLAADFSGEEHSYGFSGSLKSSLRFAGGTPAADKTTLTLNSKRYDSSLNLSADAAAWQNGRGTIGNLNAVFTAAEGSRRYNGTLTSPKVSGSGKVWSSDETVFNLNTEAPGQDPLSLKLDGSAQWRDGTLSVPEFKLISQQNGADGRQRFVSEWEGSLKLPASGNWQFQAQGLFDRQPAKIEFSRSGDNIGGSANLAKLNAAPYLDLLQSETAASPYPEWHDRKLKLKVDLALGMLELPGLNVENIAATLNADAEEARFDPLSAELYSGRTSGSFTVRNTVPTEYRLKQNAENVELLPMLQDLLRYSAISGKGRASFNLSAKGSGRRELLASLSGSLKFDVADGQWLGINLRALAQGLLDKKGGGPTVHTPFARFELESTIKNGISRNTVKARLTDPAVDMSGSGETNLAEGTVSESILLHNGEGTPPLPVRISGTLDKPTVSLDYQQITAGITDPEAKKKAVQDALSGQWQWLKRQK
;
A
#
# COMPACT_ATOMS: atom_id res chain seq x y z
N MET A 1 -0.24 -1.01 -0.01
CA MET A 1 1.22 -1.21 -0.06
C MET A 1 1.61 -2.60 -0.55
N ASP A 2 0.90 -3.64 -0.20
CA ASP A 2 1.13 -5.03 -0.66
C ASP A 2 0.83 -5.27 -2.15
N LEU A 3 -0.15 -4.58 -2.70
CA LEU A 3 -0.47 -4.57 -4.14
C LEU A 3 0.68 -4.03 -5.01
N PHE A 4 1.42 -3.06 -4.50
CA PHE A 4 2.55 -2.44 -5.18
C PHE A 4 3.78 -3.36 -5.21
N ARG A 5 3.96 -4.16 -4.15
CA ARG A 5 5.06 -5.14 -4.02
C ARG A 5 4.91 -6.34 -4.94
N TYR A 6 3.71 -6.92 -4.99
CA TYR A 6 3.41 -8.05 -5.86
C TYR A 6 3.58 -7.67 -7.33
N ARG A 7 3.27 -6.42 -7.70
CA ARG A 7 3.41 -5.90 -9.05
C ARG A 7 4.84 -5.60 -9.46
N ILE A 8 5.66 -5.03 -8.58
CA ILE A 8 7.09 -4.78 -8.87
C ILE A 8 7.81 -6.12 -9.00
N ALA A 9 7.57 -7.08 -8.14
CA ALA A 9 8.16 -8.42 -8.23
C ALA A 9 7.70 -9.18 -9.48
N SER A 10 6.41 -9.14 -9.82
CA SER A 10 5.85 -9.75 -11.03
C SER A 10 6.35 -9.07 -12.31
N MET A 11 6.48 -7.74 -12.31
CA MET A 11 7.01 -6.95 -13.42
C MET A 11 8.52 -7.17 -13.61
N TYR A 12 9.30 -7.28 -12.55
CA TYR A 12 10.73 -7.60 -12.62
C TYR A 12 10.97 -9.03 -13.09
N ALA A 13 10.21 -10.00 -12.60
CA ALA A 13 10.24 -11.38 -13.08
C ALA A 13 9.86 -11.45 -14.57
N PHE A 14 8.85 -10.69 -15.00
CA PHE A 14 8.41 -10.59 -16.38
C PHE A 14 9.51 -9.99 -17.29
N ILE A 15 10.11 -8.86 -16.94
CA ILE A 15 11.16 -8.20 -17.73
C ILE A 15 12.43 -9.07 -17.77
N HIS A 16 12.83 -9.70 -16.69
CA HIS A 16 14.02 -10.55 -16.65
C HIS A 16 13.82 -11.86 -17.43
N THR A 17 12.62 -12.43 -17.38
CA THR A 17 12.24 -13.64 -18.12
C THR A 17 12.11 -13.35 -19.62
N HIS A 18 11.48 -12.23 -20.01
CA HIS A 18 11.21 -11.93 -21.42
C HIS A 18 12.44 -11.41 -22.18
N GLY A 19 13.32 -10.65 -21.55
CA GLY A 19 14.61 -10.30 -22.14
C GLY A 19 15.49 -11.51 -22.46
N LYS A 20 15.40 -12.59 -21.66
CA LYS A 20 16.02 -13.89 -21.92
C LYS A 20 15.34 -14.59 -23.12
N TRP A 21 14.00 -14.52 -23.22
CA TRP A 21 13.23 -15.18 -24.29
C TRP A 21 13.50 -14.63 -25.67
N ILE A 22 13.65 -13.32 -25.82
CA ILE A 22 14.01 -12.69 -27.09
C ILE A 22 15.42 -13.15 -27.52
N ARG A 23 16.34 -13.28 -26.56
CA ARG A 23 17.67 -13.87 -26.82
C ARG A 23 17.57 -15.32 -27.24
N ILE A 24 16.71 -16.14 -26.57
CA ILE A 24 16.48 -17.54 -26.93
C ILE A 24 15.97 -17.65 -28.36
N LEU A 25 14.98 -16.87 -28.75
CA LEU A 25 14.43 -16.88 -30.10
C LEU A 25 15.47 -16.47 -31.16
N ALA A 26 16.23 -15.40 -30.90
CA ALA A 26 17.32 -14.99 -31.76
C ALA A 26 18.40 -16.08 -31.85
N TYR A 27 18.79 -16.70 -30.72
CA TYR A 27 19.78 -17.74 -30.66
C TYR A 27 19.30 -19.07 -31.26
N SER A 28 18.05 -19.50 -31.02
CA SER A 28 17.50 -20.68 -31.67
C SER A 28 17.48 -20.55 -33.20
N THR A 29 17.20 -19.33 -33.70
CA THR A 29 17.26 -19.02 -35.11
C THR A 29 18.71 -19.11 -35.64
N LEU A 30 19.69 -18.64 -34.86
CA LEU A 30 21.13 -18.77 -35.21
C LEU A 30 21.61 -20.22 -35.12
N VAL A 31 21.15 -21.01 -34.13
CA VAL A 31 21.46 -22.46 -34.08
C VAL A 31 20.94 -23.14 -35.32
N LEU A 32 19.71 -22.86 -35.73
CA LEU A 32 19.14 -23.38 -36.96
C LEU A 32 19.92 -22.95 -38.21
N ALA A 33 20.37 -21.71 -38.28
CA ALA A 33 21.22 -21.19 -39.33
C ALA A 33 22.62 -21.84 -39.30
N GLY A 34 23.17 -22.12 -38.10
CA GLY A 34 24.45 -22.82 -37.92
C GLY A 34 24.39 -24.28 -38.38
N ILE A 35 23.33 -25.03 -38.01
CA ILE A 35 23.06 -26.37 -38.51
C ILE A 35 22.88 -26.33 -40.04
N TYR A 36 22.17 -25.37 -40.54
CA TYR A 36 21.98 -25.18 -41.96
C TYR A 36 23.29 -24.88 -42.69
N THR A 37 24.13 -24.00 -42.16
CA THR A 37 25.46 -23.71 -42.75
C THR A 37 26.30 -24.97 -42.87
N GLY A 38 26.26 -25.82 -41.84
CA GLY A 38 26.93 -27.14 -41.88
C GLY A 38 26.32 -28.11 -42.90
N ALA A 39 24.97 -28.20 -42.89
CA ALA A 39 24.24 -29.05 -43.82
C ALA A 39 24.34 -28.57 -45.28
N TYR A 40 24.40 -27.25 -45.49
CA TYR A 40 24.51 -26.64 -46.84
C TYR A 40 25.88 -26.91 -47.46
N ALA A 41 26.96 -26.74 -46.74
CA ALA A 41 28.32 -27.09 -47.23
C ALA A 41 28.43 -28.56 -47.65
N SER A 42 27.60 -29.39 -47.08
CA SER A 42 27.55 -30.84 -47.32
C SER A 42 26.65 -31.22 -48.50
N LEU A 43 25.52 -30.55 -48.63
CA LEU A 43 24.51 -30.85 -49.65
C LEU A 43 25.01 -30.68 -51.07
N TYR A 44 26.03 -29.85 -51.26
CA TYR A 44 26.57 -29.52 -52.57
C TYR A 44 27.24 -30.71 -53.29
N ARG A 45 27.76 -31.63 -52.52
CA ARG A 45 28.49 -32.78 -53.12
C ARG A 45 27.70 -34.07 -53.22
N LEU A 46 26.35 -34.10 -53.06
CA LEU A 46 25.74 -35.29 -52.52
C LEU A 46 24.58 -35.92 -53.24
N SER A 47 24.82 -37.17 -53.57
CA SER A 47 23.79 -38.17 -53.82
C SER A 47 23.65 -39.21 -52.70
N GLU A 48 24.57 -39.30 -51.73
CA GLU A 48 24.63 -40.35 -50.72
C GLU A 48 24.56 -39.84 -49.30
N HIS A 49 23.83 -40.59 -48.43
CA HIS A 49 23.58 -40.29 -47.01
C HIS A 49 24.89 -40.13 -46.21
N ASP A 50 25.86 -41.03 -46.40
CA ASP A 50 27.10 -41.07 -45.62
C ASP A 50 27.97 -39.83 -45.88
N THR A 51 27.95 -39.32 -47.09
CA THR A 51 28.71 -38.10 -47.45
C THR A 51 28.05 -36.86 -46.82
N LEU A 52 26.73 -36.79 -46.81
CA LEU A 52 25.97 -35.72 -46.12
C LEU A 52 26.26 -35.70 -44.64
N GLN A 53 26.28 -36.88 -44.01
CA GLN A 53 26.53 -37.00 -42.59
C GLN A 53 27.96 -36.65 -42.23
N LEU A 54 28.93 -37.08 -43.04
CA LEU A 54 30.35 -36.75 -42.86
C LEU A 54 30.63 -35.25 -42.98
N GLU A 55 30.04 -34.59 -43.98
CA GLU A 55 30.21 -33.13 -44.15
C GLU A 55 29.49 -32.31 -43.10
N ALA A 56 28.29 -32.71 -42.66
CA ALA A 56 27.59 -32.09 -41.55
C ALA A 56 28.38 -32.24 -40.25
N GLN A 57 28.96 -33.41 -39.99
CA GLN A 57 29.82 -33.65 -38.84
C GLN A 57 31.13 -32.84 -38.93
N ALA A 58 31.71 -32.69 -40.13
CA ALA A 58 32.89 -31.87 -40.36
C ALA A 58 32.64 -30.38 -40.11
N ALA A 59 31.43 -29.88 -40.39
CA ALA A 59 31.04 -28.53 -40.06
C ALA A 59 30.95 -28.25 -38.53
N LEU A 60 30.80 -29.31 -37.73
CA LEU A 60 30.78 -29.28 -36.28
C LEU A 60 32.14 -29.64 -35.65
N GLN A 61 33.20 -29.71 -36.45
CA GLN A 61 34.53 -30.03 -35.95
C GLN A 61 35.00 -29.05 -34.88
N GLY A 62 35.46 -29.57 -33.74
CA GLY A 62 35.86 -28.75 -32.57
C GLY A 62 34.74 -28.35 -31.63
N LYS A 63 33.46 -28.70 -31.92
CA LYS A 63 32.31 -28.37 -31.08
C LYS A 63 31.82 -29.55 -30.22
N ASN A 64 32.48 -30.72 -30.29
CA ASN A 64 32.12 -31.93 -29.55
C ASN A 64 30.63 -32.31 -29.66
N ARG A 65 30.07 -32.18 -30.86
CA ARG A 65 28.67 -32.50 -31.15
C ARG A 65 28.57 -33.52 -32.26
N THR A 66 27.51 -34.32 -32.23
CA THR A 66 27.16 -35.25 -33.29
C THR A 66 25.90 -34.80 -34.00
N VAL A 67 25.88 -34.93 -35.35
CA VAL A 67 24.70 -34.73 -36.16
C VAL A 67 24.30 -36.04 -36.82
N ARG A 68 23.02 -36.35 -36.89
CA ARG A 68 22.47 -37.56 -37.50
C ARG A 68 21.22 -37.20 -38.30
N PHE A 69 21.04 -37.93 -39.44
CA PHE A 69 19.81 -37.87 -40.24
C PHE A 69 19.32 -39.28 -40.51
N ALA A 70 18.02 -39.42 -40.79
CA ALA A 70 17.51 -40.68 -41.26
C ALA A 70 18.12 -41.03 -42.66
N GLU A 71 18.30 -42.32 -42.94
CA GLU A 71 18.84 -42.80 -44.23
C GLU A 71 17.93 -42.40 -45.42
N ARG A 72 16.63 -42.18 -45.14
CA ARG A 72 15.66 -41.76 -46.15
C ARG A 72 15.86 -40.31 -46.52
N ILE A 73 16.16 -40.04 -47.80
CA ILE A 73 16.26 -38.73 -48.41
C ILE A 73 15.33 -38.66 -49.60
N ASP A 74 14.29 -37.79 -49.55
CA ASP A 74 13.39 -37.55 -50.67
C ASP A 74 13.96 -36.43 -51.55
N ARG A 75 13.99 -36.65 -52.83
CA ARG A 75 14.49 -35.70 -53.83
C ARG A 75 13.39 -35.40 -54.82
N ARG A 76 13.09 -34.09 -55.03
CA ARG A 76 12.12 -33.64 -56.01
C ARG A 76 12.77 -32.57 -56.86
N LEU A 77 12.65 -32.74 -58.19
CA LEU A 77 13.21 -31.73 -59.12
C LEU A 77 12.18 -30.67 -59.51
N PHE A 78 10.87 -30.99 -59.44
CA PHE A 78 9.83 -30.08 -59.85
C PHE A 78 8.83 -29.77 -58.72
N PRO A 79 8.31 -28.53 -58.56
CA PRO A 79 8.50 -27.36 -59.47
C PRO A 79 9.88 -26.68 -59.34
N ARG A 80 10.68 -27.04 -58.31
CA ARG A 80 12.10 -26.68 -58.12
C ARG A 80 12.89 -27.83 -57.50
N PRO A 81 14.21 -27.90 -57.76
CA PRO A 81 15.06 -28.89 -57.09
C PRO A 81 14.89 -28.78 -55.56
N THR A 82 14.47 -29.87 -54.94
CA THR A 82 14.21 -29.90 -53.49
C THR A 82 14.73 -31.21 -52.93
N VAL A 83 15.52 -31.14 -51.86
CA VAL A 83 15.96 -32.26 -51.06
C VAL A 83 15.27 -32.23 -49.72
N THR A 84 14.70 -33.35 -49.30
CA THR A 84 14.04 -33.47 -47.99
C THR A 84 14.79 -34.50 -47.15
N LEU A 85 15.27 -34.02 -46.00
CA LEU A 85 15.91 -34.86 -44.97
C LEU A 85 14.89 -35.08 -43.87
N TYR A 86 14.91 -36.28 -43.26
CA TYR A 86 14.02 -36.65 -42.18
C TYR A 86 14.80 -36.92 -40.90
N ARG A 87 14.23 -36.57 -39.75
CA ARG A 87 14.78 -36.79 -38.40
C ARG A 87 16.22 -36.32 -38.28
N ALA A 88 16.43 -35.05 -38.51
CA ALA A 88 17.71 -34.44 -38.25
C ALA A 88 17.88 -34.18 -36.76
N GLU A 89 18.92 -34.71 -36.15
CA GLU A 89 19.23 -34.61 -34.73
C GLU A 89 20.61 -34.01 -34.53
N LEU A 90 20.76 -33.11 -33.56
CA LEU A 90 22.02 -32.55 -33.11
C LEU A 90 22.15 -32.80 -31.61
N SER A 91 23.27 -33.37 -31.18
CA SER A 91 23.53 -33.64 -29.77
C SER A 91 23.91 -32.36 -29.01
N GLU A 92 23.82 -32.41 -27.68
CA GLU A 92 24.49 -31.44 -26.81
C GLU A 92 26.02 -31.53 -26.93
N ALA A 93 26.76 -30.52 -26.49
CA ALA A 93 28.19 -30.52 -26.53
C ALA A 93 28.76 -31.52 -25.50
N GLY A 94 29.51 -32.53 -26.00
CA GLY A 94 30.13 -33.55 -25.16
C GLY A 94 29.19 -34.60 -24.57
N GLY A 95 27.93 -34.68 -25.04
CA GLY A 95 26.94 -35.65 -24.60
C GLY A 95 26.14 -36.29 -25.74
N ASP A 96 25.35 -37.31 -25.40
CA ASP A 96 24.48 -38.03 -26.34
C ASP A 96 23.03 -37.53 -26.36
N ARG A 97 22.66 -36.60 -25.46
CA ARG A 97 21.29 -36.03 -25.41
C ARG A 97 21.07 -35.15 -26.64
N THR A 98 19.91 -35.28 -27.26
CA THR A 98 19.51 -34.43 -28.38
C THR A 98 19.20 -33.03 -27.88
N ALA A 99 19.99 -32.03 -28.31
CA ALA A 99 19.75 -30.62 -28.06
C ALA A 99 18.80 -29.99 -29.08
N PHE A 100 18.81 -30.56 -30.30
CA PHE A 100 18.01 -30.08 -31.41
C PHE A 100 17.53 -31.23 -32.29
N GLU A 101 16.26 -31.24 -32.67
CA GLU A 101 15.64 -32.20 -33.56
C GLU A 101 14.75 -31.47 -34.57
N ALA A 102 14.80 -31.85 -35.84
CA ALA A 102 13.83 -31.46 -36.86
C ALA A 102 13.24 -32.69 -37.51
N GLU A 103 11.92 -32.82 -37.53
CA GLU A 103 11.25 -33.96 -38.15
C GLU A 103 11.48 -33.97 -39.66
N GLU A 104 11.43 -32.78 -40.28
CA GLU A 104 11.64 -32.65 -41.70
C GLU A 104 12.40 -31.36 -42.05
N ILE A 105 13.45 -31.46 -42.87
CA ILE A 105 14.20 -30.32 -43.45
C ILE A 105 14.05 -30.36 -44.95
N ARG A 106 13.38 -29.37 -45.53
CA ARG A 106 13.26 -29.23 -47.00
C ARG A 106 14.14 -28.11 -47.49
N ILE A 107 14.99 -28.45 -48.45
CA ILE A 107 15.96 -27.57 -49.10
C ILE A 107 15.57 -27.40 -50.56
N GLY A 108 14.98 -26.24 -50.89
CA GLY A 108 14.67 -25.88 -52.25
C GLY A 108 15.81 -25.09 -52.89
N MET A 109 16.33 -25.51 -53.98
CA MET A 109 17.45 -24.92 -54.69
C MET A 109 17.01 -24.19 -55.98
N ALA A 110 17.76 -23.20 -56.39
CA ALA A 110 17.58 -22.59 -57.72
C ALA A 110 17.90 -23.63 -58.83
N TRP A 111 17.21 -23.59 -59.93
CA TRP A 111 17.47 -24.49 -61.04
C TRP A 111 18.93 -24.45 -61.55
N LYS A 112 19.56 -23.27 -61.52
CA LYS A 112 20.97 -23.08 -61.91
C LYS A 112 21.92 -23.86 -61.04
N SER A 113 21.56 -24.17 -59.80
CA SER A 113 22.37 -24.94 -58.84
C SER A 113 22.64 -26.40 -59.27
N LEU A 114 21.96 -26.89 -60.32
CA LEU A 114 22.19 -28.20 -60.89
C LEU A 114 23.45 -28.25 -61.80
N TRP A 115 23.98 -27.10 -62.26
CA TRP A 115 25.12 -27.02 -63.16
C TRP A 115 26.09 -25.87 -62.89
N ASP A 116 25.79 -25.04 -61.87
CA ASP A 116 26.59 -23.91 -61.43
C ASP A 116 26.73 -23.93 -59.91
N GLU A 117 27.30 -22.89 -59.32
CA GLU A 117 27.37 -22.78 -57.86
C GLU A 117 25.99 -22.96 -57.20
N PRO A 118 25.86 -23.75 -56.13
CA PRO A 118 24.59 -24.01 -55.52
C PRO A 118 24.03 -22.75 -54.83
N GLU A 119 22.81 -22.47 -55.14
CA GLU A 119 22.01 -21.41 -54.51
C GLU A 119 20.76 -22.01 -53.88
N VAL A 120 20.62 -21.88 -52.56
CA VAL A 120 19.41 -22.27 -51.86
C VAL A 120 18.41 -21.16 -51.91
N GLU A 121 17.28 -21.39 -52.56
CA GLU A 121 16.19 -20.46 -52.59
C GLU A 121 15.32 -20.50 -51.35
N LYS A 122 15.08 -21.70 -50.82
CA LYS A 122 14.19 -21.91 -49.70
C LYS A 122 14.63 -23.03 -48.79
N LEU A 123 14.73 -22.73 -47.49
CA LEU A 123 14.88 -23.71 -46.43
C LEU A 123 13.58 -23.74 -45.60
N THR A 124 13.04 -24.94 -45.38
CA THR A 124 11.87 -25.13 -44.50
C THR A 124 12.19 -26.25 -43.50
N LEU A 125 12.02 -25.94 -42.22
CA LEU A 125 12.14 -26.88 -41.13
C LEU A 125 10.76 -27.09 -40.51
N GLU A 126 10.34 -28.32 -40.36
CA GLU A 126 8.99 -28.65 -39.82
C GLU A 126 9.13 -29.46 -38.52
N ASN A 127 8.26 -29.14 -37.54
CA ASN A 127 8.22 -29.80 -36.24
C ASN A 127 9.57 -29.82 -35.53
N VAL A 128 10.17 -28.62 -35.44
CA VAL A 128 11.47 -28.43 -34.79
C VAL A 128 11.33 -28.51 -33.28
N ARG A 129 12.22 -29.26 -32.63
CA ARG A 129 12.33 -29.27 -31.16
C ARG A 129 13.75 -28.86 -30.76
N ALA A 130 13.83 -27.88 -29.87
CA ALA A 130 15.06 -27.44 -29.26
C ALA A 130 14.95 -27.55 -27.73
N ASP A 131 15.94 -28.20 -27.11
CA ASP A 131 16.02 -28.33 -25.64
C ASP A 131 17.31 -27.64 -25.18
N ILE A 132 17.19 -26.52 -24.54
CA ILE A 132 18.29 -25.61 -24.20
C ILE A 132 18.39 -25.52 -22.67
N ASN A 133 19.59 -25.73 -22.13
CA ASN A 133 19.87 -25.55 -20.72
C ASN A 133 20.72 -24.30 -20.48
N ILE A 134 20.39 -23.59 -19.41
CA ILE A 134 21.19 -22.49 -18.91
C ILE A 134 21.73 -22.93 -17.55
N ASN A 135 23.04 -22.85 -17.38
CA ASN A 135 23.68 -23.17 -16.11
C ASN A 135 23.54 -22.02 -15.09
N ASP A 136 23.98 -22.24 -13.86
CA ASP A 136 23.93 -21.27 -12.78
C ASP A 136 24.70 -19.96 -13.05
N GLU A 137 25.66 -20.00 -13.96
CA GLU A 137 26.44 -18.85 -14.43
C GLU A 137 25.76 -18.08 -15.56
N GLY A 138 24.59 -18.54 -16.03
CA GLY A 138 23.84 -17.94 -17.13
C GLY A 138 24.38 -18.32 -18.52
N VAL A 139 25.24 -19.33 -18.63
CA VAL A 139 25.81 -19.81 -19.88
C VAL A 139 24.87 -20.84 -20.51
N TRP A 140 24.63 -20.70 -21.78
CA TRP A 140 23.77 -21.58 -22.58
C TRP A 140 24.55 -22.77 -23.11
N ASP A 141 23.99 -23.95 -23.03
CA ASP A 141 24.61 -25.19 -23.56
C ASP A 141 24.76 -25.20 -25.07
N ILE A 142 24.20 -24.23 -25.79
CA ILE A 142 24.29 -24.01 -27.22
C ILE A 142 25.23 -22.86 -27.61
N ALA A 143 25.93 -22.24 -26.66
CA ALA A 143 26.75 -21.04 -26.91
C ALA A 143 27.91 -21.28 -27.88
N ASP A 144 28.42 -22.50 -27.95
CA ASP A 144 29.44 -22.93 -28.90
C ASP A 144 29.00 -22.84 -30.37
N LEU A 145 27.71 -22.99 -30.65
CA LEU A 145 27.17 -22.92 -32.02
C LEU A 145 27.25 -21.50 -32.60
N PHE A 146 27.36 -20.47 -31.75
CA PHE A 146 27.47 -19.05 -32.14
C PHE A 146 28.93 -18.58 -32.30
N GLN A 147 29.91 -19.42 -32.04
CA GLN A 147 31.32 -19.10 -32.26
C GLN A 147 31.68 -19.32 -33.71
N SER A 148 32.35 -18.35 -34.35
CA SER A 148 32.61 -18.29 -35.79
C SER A 148 33.12 -19.55 -36.39
N ALA A 149 32.44 -20.06 -37.43
CA ALA A 149 33.01 -21.00 -38.36
C ALA A 149 33.84 -20.24 -39.42
N ALA A 150 35.03 -20.76 -39.75
CA ALA A 150 35.97 -20.14 -40.69
C ALA A 150 35.53 -20.21 -42.17
N ARG A 151 34.26 -20.49 -42.46
CA ARG A 151 33.73 -20.65 -43.82
C ARG A 151 32.64 -19.61 -44.12
N PRO A 152 32.51 -19.10 -45.37
CA PRO A 152 31.49 -18.16 -45.76
C PRO A 152 30.09 -18.77 -45.59
N SER A 153 29.17 -17.99 -44.98
CA SER A 153 27.80 -18.40 -44.78
C SER A 153 27.07 -18.64 -46.10
N PRO A 154 26.28 -19.71 -46.23
CA PRO A 154 25.51 -19.96 -47.43
C PRO A 154 24.48 -18.86 -47.67
N ARG A 155 24.21 -18.56 -48.92
CA ARG A 155 23.20 -17.57 -49.32
C ARG A 155 21.86 -18.28 -49.50
N PHE A 156 20.82 -17.87 -48.76
CA PHE A 156 19.45 -18.33 -48.94
C PHE A 156 18.49 -17.16 -49.10
N ASN A 157 17.48 -17.35 -49.93
CA ASN A 157 16.50 -16.33 -50.20
C ASN A 157 15.34 -16.34 -49.18
N ARG A 158 15.00 -17.54 -48.65
CA ARG A 158 13.95 -17.69 -47.67
C ARG A 158 14.22 -18.84 -46.69
N VAL A 159 14.06 -18.57 -45.39
CA VAL A 159 14.05 -19.55 -44.32
C VAL A 159 12.67 -19.58 -43.64
N ASN A 160 12.10 -20.77 -43.48
CA ASN A 160 10.85 -20.95 -42.73
C ASN A 160 11.05 -22.03 -41.67
N ILE A 161 10.59 -21.75 -40.46
CA ILE A 161 10.37 -22.76 -39.41
C ILE A 161 8.87 -22.86 -39.22
N ARG A 162 8.34 -24.05 -39.14
CA ARG A 162 6.92 -24.31 -38.93
C ARG A 162 6.72 -25.23 -37.75
N ASN A 163 5.82 -24.86 -36.86
CA ASN A 163 5.42 -25.65 -35.71
C ASN A 163 6.62 -26.08 -34.83
N GLY A 164 7.51 -25.15 -34.53
CA GLY A 164 8.65 -25.39 -33.65
C GLY A 164 8.22 -25.44 -32.18
N THR A 165 9.02 -26.13 -31.36
CA THR A 165 8.92 -26.13 -29.90
C THR A 165 10.33 -25.89 -29.33
N VAL A 166 10.45 -24.92 -28.46
CA VAL A 166 11.69 -24.63 -27.75
C VAL A 166 11.43 -24.81 -26.25
N THR A 167 12.18 -25.71 -25.63
CA THR A 167 12.18 -25.91 -24.17
C THR A 167 13.44 -25.29 -23.60
N LEU A 168 13.24 -24.39 -22.63
CA LEU A 168 14.30 -23.78 -21.87
C LEU A 168 14.28 -24.31 -20.44
N ARG A 169 15.47 -24.69 -19.93
CA ARG A 169 15.64 -25.11 -18.54
C ARG A 169 16.69 -24.25 -17.84
N GLU A 170 16.32 -23.68 -16.73
CA GLU A 170 17.20 -22.87 -15.89
C GLU A 170 16.86 -23.11 -14.41
N ASN A 171 17.83 -23.53 -13.59
CA ASN A 171 17.65 -23.69 -12.13
C ASN A 171 16.42 -24.51 -11.73
N GLY A 172 16.14 -25.62 -12.43
CA GLY A 172 15.01 -26.50 -12.18
C GLY A 172 13.67 -25.99 -12.72
N ARG A 173 13.60 -24.77 -13.26
CA ARG A 173 12.43 -24.25 -13.97
C ARG A 173 12.47 -24.67 -15.44
N ARG A 174 11.30 -24.94 -16.00
CA ARG A 174 11.12 -25.30 -17.40
C ARG A 174 10.10 -24.39 -18.04
N TRP A 175 10.51 -23.70 -19.10
CA TRP A 175 9.60 -22.94 -19.96
C TRP A 175 9.51 -23.60 -21.33
N GLN A 176 8.32 -23.59 -21.92
CA GLN A 176 8.12 -24.18 -23.23
C GLN A 176 7.44 -23.19 -24.16
N LEU A 177 8.15 -22.83 -25.22
CA LEU A 177 7.59 -22.10 -26.36
C LEU A 177 7.14 -23.13 -27.40
N GLY A 178 5.84 -23.18 -27.64
CA GLY A 178 5.22 -24.00 -28.69
C GLY A 178 4.77 -23.19 -29.90
N ALA A 179 4.33 -23.88 -30.93
CA ALA A 179 3.80 -23.28 -32.17
C ALA A 179 4.72 -22.21 -32.76
N VAL A 180 6.05 -22.39 -32.64
CA VAL A 180 7.04 -21.43 -33.15
C VAL A 180 7.00 -21.47 -34.66
N ASN A 181 6.61 -20.36 -35.29
CA ASN A 181 6.69 -20.15 -36.72
C ASN A 181 7.62 -18.97 -37.02
N PHE A 182 8.60 -19.17 -37.85
CA PHE A 182 9.57 -18.13 -38.22
C PHE A 182 9.71 -18.10 -39.74
N THR A 183 9.69 -16.89 -40.29
CA THR A 183 9.95 -16.65 -41.72
C THR A 183 10.96 -15.54 -41.84
N MET A 184 11.99 -15.74 -42.62
CA MET A 184 12.98 -14.75 -43.04
C MET A 184 13.09 -14.75 -44.55
N THR A 185 13.11 -13.55 -45.15
CA THR A 185 13.24 -13.41 -46.62
C THR A 185 14.38 -12.46 -46.88
N ARG A 186 15.24 -12.79 -47.89
CA ARG A 186 16.35 -11.97 -48.28
C ARG A 186 15.85 -10.89 -49.27
N GLU A 187 15.89 -9.65 -48.86
CA GLU A 187 15.57 -8.52 -49.75
C GLU A 187 16.80 -7.74 -50.19
N ASN A 188 17.80 -7.63 -49.34
CA ASN A 188 19.08 -6.98 -49.67
C ASN A 188 20.28 -7.74 -49.08
N ALA A 189 21.49 -7.22 -49.25
CA ALA A 189 22.70 -7.92 -48.80
C ALA A 189 22.95 -7.81 -47.29
N GLU A 190 22.42 -6.76 -46.62
CA GLU A 190 22.78 -6.40 -45.21
C GLU A 190 21.69 -6.72 -44.23
N LEU A 191 20.44 -6.41 -44.57
CA LEU A 191 19.29 -6.60 -43.65
C LEU A 191 18.22 -7.46 -44.30
N GLN A 192 17.66 -8.39 -43.54
CA GLN A 192 16.66 -9.36 -44.01
C GLN A 192 15.42 -9.29 -43.12
N PRO A 193 14.25 -8.99 -43.70
CA PRO A 193 13.01 -8.96 -42.93
C PRO A 193 12.65 -10.33 -42.42
N TYR A 194 12.18 -10.40 -41.18
CA TYR A 194 11.67 -11.60 -40.56
C TYR A 194 10.31 -11.38 -39.88
N THR A 195 9.58 -12.47 -39.72
CA THR A 195 8.42 -12.59 -38.85
C THR A 195 8.53 -13.83 -37.97
N LEU A 196 8.06 -13.71 -36.74
CA LEU A 196 8.04 -14.76 -35.74
C LEU A 196 6.69 -14.79 -35.08
N SER A 197 6.13 -15.99 -34.87
CA SER A 197 5.04 -16.20 -33.89
C SER A 197 5.37 -17.38 -33.01
N ALA A 198 4.99 -17.30 -31.74
CA ALA A 198 5.19 -18.35 -30.76
C ALA A 198 4.16 -18.27 -29.63
N ARG A 199 3.96 -19.39 -28.93
CA ARG A 199 3.14 -19.47 -27.72
C ARG A 199 3.96 -19.99 -26.55
N LEU A 200 3.97 -19.24 -25.44
CA LEU A 200 4.50 -19.69 -24.16
C LEU A 200 3.36 -20.23 -23.29
N GLU A 201 3.58 -21.41 -22.73
CA GLU A 201 2.67 -22.01 -21.74
C GLU A 201 3.49 -22.43 -20.51
N GLU A 202 3.14 -21.90 -19.33
CA GLU A 202 3.76 -22.24 -18.05
C GLU A 202 2.68 -22.14 -16.95
N GLN A 203 2.41 -23.26 -16.26
CA GLN A 203 1.42 -23.36 -15.18
C GLN A 203 0.17 -22.47 -15.39
N ASP A 204 0.17 -21.25 -14.82
CA ASP A 204 -0.96 -20.31 -14.87
C ASP A 204 -0.75 -19.18 -15.89
N LEU A 205 0.35 -19.21 -16.68
CA LEU A 205 0.66 -18.21 -17.70
C LEU A 205 0.50 -18.81 -19.11
N ARG A 206 -0.33 -18.16 -19.92
CA ARG A 206 -0.41 -18.37 -21.36
C ARG A 206 -0.10 -17.07 -22.08
N LEU A 207 0.86 -17.10 -23.02
CA LEU A 207 1.33 -15.91 -23.74
C LEU A 207 1.49 -16.22 -25.23
N ASP A 208 0.76 -15.52 -26.08
CA ASP A 208 0.94 -15.49 -27.52
C ASP A 208 1.87 -14.33 -27.90
N ILE A 209 2.91 -14.60 -28.68
CA ILE A 209 3.94 -13.64 -29.09
C ILE A 209 3.96 -13.55 -30.61
N SER A 210 4.00 -12.33 -31.14
CA SER A 210 4.21 -12.04 -32.55
C SER A 210 5.31 -10.98 -32.67
N ALA A 211 6.34 -11.26 -33.44
CA ALA A 211 7.46 -10.34 -33.65
C ALA A 211 7.80 -10.18 -35.13
N ALA A 212 8.22 -9.00 -35.48
CA ALA A 212 8.69 -8.67 -36.84
C ALA A 212 9.84 -7.67 -36.75
N GLY A 213 10.61 -7.58 -37.82
CA GLY A 213 11.74 -6.66 -37.94
C GLY A 213 12.69 -7.10 -39.03
N THR A 214 13.90 -6.57 -38.97
CA THR A 214 15.01 -6.98 -39.85
C THR A 214 16.13 -7.62 -39.04
N VAL A 215 16.81 -8.57 -39.64
CA VAL A 215 17.99 -9.22 -39.08
C VAL A 215 19.20 -8.95 -39.98
N GLY A 216 20.31 -8.58 -39.36
CA GLY A 216 21.60 -8.36 -40.03
C GLY A 216 22.72 -9.23 -39.45
N TRP A 217 23.67 -9.60 -40.30
CA TRP A 217 24.86 -10.29 -39.90
C TRP A 217 26.05 -9.83 -40.75
N ASP A 218 27.09 -9.27 -40.10
CA ASP A 218 28.31 -8.75 -40.77
C ASP A 218 29.52 -9.71 -40.65
N GLY A 219 29.31 -10.93 -40.20
CA GLY A 219 30.35 -11.92 -39.92
C GLY A 219 30.87 -11.92 -38.48
N LYS A 220 30.59 -10.88 -37.69
CA LYS A 220 31.02 -10.75 -36.29
C LYS A 220 29.86 -10.32 -35.38
N THR A 221 28.94 -9.49 -35.90
CA THR A 221 27.84 -8.91 -35.17
C THR A 221 26.53 -9.41 -35.73
N PHE A 222 25.67 -9.94 -34.87
CA PHE A 222 24.28 -10.20 -35.17
C PHE A 222 23.46 -9.02 -34.70
N SER A 223 22.54 -8.51 -35.52
CA SER A 223 21.72 -7.36 -35.20
C SER A 223 20.24 -7.54 -35.55
N LEU A 224 19.36 -7.00 -34.71
CA LEU A 224 17.93 -6.82 -34.93
C LEU A 224 17.63 -5.32 -34.73
N PRO A 225 17.92 -4.48 -35.75
CA PRO A 225 17.91 -3.02 -35.56
C PRO A 225 16.52 -2.42 -35.29
N ASP A 226 15.46 -3.12 -35.66
CA ASP A 226 14.08 -2.67 -35.63
C ASP A 226 13.11 -3.75 -35.11
N LEU A 227 13.54 -4.54 -34.09
CA LEU A 227 12.68 -5.52 -33.44
C LEU A 227 11.39 -4.84 -32.94
N ALA A 228 10.24 -5.32 -33.40
CA ALA A 228 8.92 -5.03 -32.86
C ALA A 228 8.22 -6.34 -32.52
N ALA A 229 7.80 -6.49 -31.27
CA ALA A 229 7.09 -7.66 -30.80
C ALA A 229 5.81 -7.25 -30.07
N ASP A 230 4.69 -7.84 -30.43
CA ASP A 230 3.43 -7.73 -29.74
C ASP A 230 3.17 -9.03 -28.98
N PHE A 231 2.57 -8.93 -27.81
CA PHE A 231 2.23 -10.10 -27.02
C PHE A 231 0.88 -9.88 -26.31
N SER A 232 0.17 -10.99 -26.12
CA SER A 232 -1.08 -11.00 -25.37
C SER A 232 -1.25 -12.34 -24.66
N GLY A 233 -1.89 -12.32 -23.51
CA GLY A 233 -2.04 -13.55 -22.74
C GLY A 233 -2.93 -13.39 -21.52
N GLU A 234 -2.89 -14.44 -20.70
CA GLU A 234 -3.61 -14.52 -19.43
C GLU A 234 -2.67 -15.06 -18.34
N GLU A 235 -2.71 -14.45 -17.17
CA GLU A 235 -2.07 -14.91 -15.95
C GLU A 235 -3.12 -14.98 -14.82
N HIS A 236 -3.32 -16.15 -14.17
CA HIS A 236 -4.34 -16.35 -13.14
C HIS A 236 -5.73 -15.82 -13.56
N SER A 237 -6.14 -16.06 -14.81
CA SER A 237 -7.41 -15.61 -15.40
C SER A 237 -7.51 -14.09 -15.66
N TYR A 238 -6.45 -13.34 -15.52
CA TYR A 238 -6.41 -11.93 -15.90
C TYR A 238 -5.71 -11.75 -17.24
N GLY A 239 -6.45 -11.21 -18.20
CA GLY A 239 -5.91 -10.88 -19.51
C GLY A 239 -4.93 -9.72 -19.47
N PHE A 240 -3.84 -9.83 -20.23
CA PHE A 240 -2.89 -8.75 -20.47
C PHE A 240 -2.45 -8.71 -21.93
N SER A 241 -1.94 -7.55 -22.35
CA SER A 241 -1.35 -7.37 -23.67
C SER A 241 -0.25 -6.31 -23.61
N GLY A 242 0.66 -6.35 -24.56
CA GLY A 242 1.73 -5.36 -24.62
C GLY A 242 2.52 -5.41 -25.92
N SER A 243 3.49 -4.53 -26.01
CA SER A 243 4.44 -4.49 -27.11
C SER A 243 5.85 -4.17 -26.64
N LEU A 244 6.84 -4.71 -27.32
CA LEU A 244 8.26 -4.45 -27.12
C LEU A 244 8.85 -3.95 -28.43
N LYS A 245 9.54 -2.80 -28.38
CA LYS A 245 10.36 -2.31 -29.50
C LYS A 245 11.78 -2.09 -29.02
N SER A 246 12.76 -2.52 -29.80
CA SER A 246 14.17 -2.39 -29.44
C SER A 246 15.07 -2.54 -30.65
N SER A 247 16.26 -1.97 -30.59
CA SER A 247 17.37 -2.32 -31.47
C SER A 247 18.35 -3.19 -30.69
N LEU A 248 18.51 -4.46 -31.10
CA LEU A 248 19.38 -5.42 -30.43
C LEU A 248 20.64 -5.67 -31.25
N ARG A 249 21.77 -5.78 -30.57
CA ARG A 249 23.07 -6.14 -31.15
C ARG A 249 23.78 -7.19 -30.28
N PHE A 250 24.42 -8.16 -30.94
CA PHE A 250 25.20 -9.20 -30.28
C PHE A 250 26.57 -9.24 -30.96
N ALA A 251 27.58 -8.70 -30.30
CA ALA A 251 28.94 -8.63 -30.80
C ALA A 251 29.88 -9.36 -29.86
N GLY A 252 30.63 -10.37 -30.38
CA GLY A 252 31.58 -11.16 -29.57
C GLY A 252 30.95 -11.85 -28.34
N GLY A 253 29.67 -12.23 -28.43
CA GLY A 253 28.91 -12.83 -27.32
C GLY A 253 28.35 -11.82 -26.30
N THR A 254 28.54 -10.53 -26.53
CA THR A 254 27.97 -9.48 -25.66
C THR A 254 26.70 -8.89 -26.26
N PRO A 255 25.54 -9.00 -25.55
CA PRO A 255 24.32 -8.38 -25.98
C PRO A 255 24.27 -6.88 -25.61
N ALA A 256 23.70 -6.08 -26.52
CA ALA A 256 23.36 -4.69 -26.27
C ALA A 256 22.00 -4.39 -26.89
N ALA A 257 21.25 -3.47 -26.27
CA ALA A 257 19.97 -2.99 -26.75
C ALA A 257 19.97 -1.46 -26.71
N ASP A 258 19.39 -0.85 -27.74
CA ASP A 258 19.23 0.61 -27.84
C ASP A 258 17.75 0.93 -28.04
N LYS A 259 17.30 2.08 -27.51
CA LYS A 259 15.93 2.61 -27.69
C LYS A 259 14.84 1.57 -27.36
N THR A 260 15.01 0.87 -26.24
CA THR A 260 14.04 -0.14 -25.81
C THR A 260 12.80 0.53 -25.23
N THR A 261 11.63 0.15 -25.72
CA THR A 261 10.33 0.54 -25.15
C THR A 261 9.48 -0.71 -24.94
N LEU A 262 8.88 -0.82 -23.75
CA LEU A 262 7.95 -1.88 -23.38
C LEU A 262 6.64 -1.26 -22.93
N THR A 263 5.53 -1.64 -23.57
CA THR A 263 4.19 -1.30 -23.09
C THR A 263 3.52 -2.56 -22.55
N LEU A 264 2.81 -2.45 -21.46
CA LEU A 264 2.03 -3.54 -20.87
C LEU A 264 0.70 -2.99 -20.37
N ASN A 265 -0.40 -3.62 -20.76
CA ASN A 265 -1.74 -3.33 -20.28
C ASN A 265 -2.31 -4.59 -19.62
N SER A 266 -2.91 -4.47 -18.45
CA SER A 266 -3.53 -5.59 -17.75
C SER A 266 -4.95 -5.24 -17.31
N LYS A 267 -5.86 -6.19 -17.49
CA LYS A 267 -7.24 -6.07 -16.99
C LYS A 267 -7.33 -6.17 -15.46
N ARG A 268 -6.28 -6.69 -14.83
CA ARG A 268 -6.18 -6.65 -13.37
C ARG A 268 -5.90 -5.21 -12.96
N TYR A 269 -6.81 -4.61 -12.19
CA TYR A 269 -6.75 -3.22 -11.73
C TYR A 269 -6.71 -2.17 -12.87
N ASP A 270 -7.23 -2.50 -14.05
CA ASP A 270 -7.23 -1.58 -15.22
C ASP A 270 -5.90 -0.84 -15.34
N SER A 271 -4.81 -1.61 -15.41
CA SER A 271 -3.46 -1.07 -15.26
C SER A 271 -2.67 -1.04 -16.55
N SER A 272 -1.84 -0.01 -16.70
CA SER A 272 -0.88 0.13 -17.79
C SER A 272 0.52 0.41 -17.26
N LEU A 273 1.53 -0.04 -18.00
CA LEU A 273 2.94 0.27 -17.78
C LEU A 273 3.58 0.62 -19.13
N ASN A 274 4.26 1.76 -19.18
CA ASN A 274 5.16 2.12 -20.27
C ASN A 274 6.57 2.27 -19.71
N LEU A 275 7.48 1.43 -20.16
CA LEU A 275 8.88 1.43 -19.77
C LEU A 275 9.74 1.79 -20.97
N SER A 276 10.73 2.66 -20.78
CA SER A 276 11.72 3.00 -21.80
C SER A 276 13.13 3.02 -21.21
N ALA A 277 14.10 2.65 -22.02
CA ALA A 277 15.52 2.75 -21.73
C ALA A 277 16.28 3.15 -23.02
N ASP A 278 17.22 4.09 -22.90
CA ASP A 278 17.99 4.56 -24.06
C ASP A 278 19.01 3.51 -24.51
N ALA A 279 19.67 2.87 -23.56
CA ALA A 279 20.66 1.83 -23.85
C ALA A 279 20.68 0.77 -22.75
N ALA A 280 20.92 -0.47 -23.15
CA ALA A 280 21.25 -1.56 -22.23
C ALA A 280 22.43 -2.35 -22.82
N ALA A 281 23.40 -2.68 -21.99
CA ALA A 281 24.59 -3.44 -22.40
C ALA A 281 24.96 -4.47 -21.34
N TRP A 282 25.51 -5.59 -21.80
CA TRP A 282 26.00 -6.66 -20.94
C TRP A 282 27.43 -7.00 -21.29
N GLN A 283 28.37 -6.75 -20.39
CA GLN A 283 29.80 -7.04 -20.60
C GLN A 283 30.42 -7.70 -19.36
N ASN A 284 31.18 -8.75 -19.55
CA ASN A 284 31.91 -9.47 -18.49
C ASN A 284 31.02 -9.83 -17.29
N GLY A 285 29.82 -10.35 -17.57
CA GLY A 285 28.83 -10.71 -16.53
C GLY A 285 28.16 -9.53 -15.82
N ARG A 286 28.39 -8.28 -16.24
CA ARG A 286 27.74 -7.07 -15.72
C ARG A 286 26.80 -6.44 -16.74
N GLY A 287 25.60 -6.14 -16.33
CA GLY A 287 24.60 -5.40 -17.09
C GLY A 287 24.55 -3.93 -16.69
N THR A 288 24.29 -3.07 -17.65
CA THR A 288 24.00 -1.65 -17.43
C THR A 288 22.78 -1.24 -18.24
N ILE A 289 21.89 -0.42 -17.65
CA ILE A 289 20.72 0.17 -18.31
C ILE A 289 20.82 1.67 -18.09
N GLY A 290 20.79 2.44 -19.18
CA GLY A 290 20.83 3.91 -19.15
C GLY A 290 19.46 4.52 -19.34
N ASN A 291 19.21 5.60 -18.60
CA ASN A 291 17.99 6.42 -18.70
C ASN A 291 16.69 5.58 -18.65
N LEU A 292 16.59 4.74 -17.61
CA LEU A 292 15.37 3.96 -17.35
C LEU A 292 14.24 4.91 -16.94
N ASN A 293 13.14 4.87 -17.67
CA ASN A 293 11.91 5.58 -17.34
C ASN A 293 10.72 4.62 -17.40
N ALA A 294 9.91 4.60 -16.37
CA ALA A 294 8.68 3.84 -16.31
C ALA A 294 7.52 4.75 -15.92
N VAL A 295 6.43 4.69 -16.67
CA VAL A 295 5.17 5.39 -16.39
C VAL A 295 4.11 4.31 -16.21
N PHE A 296 3.38 4.35 -15.10
CA PHE A 296 2.32 3.38 -14.86
C PHE A 296 1.04 4.06 -14.40
N THR A 297 -0.08 3.41 -14.74
CA THR A 297 -1.40 3.75 -14.22
C THR A 297 -2.07 2.52 -13.66
N ALA A 298 -2.94 2.70 -12.67
CA ALA A 298 -3.78 1.62 -12.15
C ALA A 298 -5.06 2.20 -11.57
N ALA A 299 -6.13 1.40 -11.56
CA ALA A 299 -7.39 1.75 -10.92
C ALA A 299 -7.88 0.62 -10.02
N GLU A 300 -8.39 0.97 -8.84
CA GLU A 300 -9.03 0.07 -7.90
C GLU A 300 -10.37 0.66 -7.46
N GLY A 301 -11.45 0.13 -8.02
CA GLY A 301 -12.77 0.74 -7.87
C GLY A 301 -12.78 2.16 -8.45
N SER A 302 -13.12 3.15 -7.64
CA SER A 302 -13.11 4.58 -8.02
C SER A 302 -11.76 5.28 -7.82
N ARG A 303 -10.79 4.62 -7.19
CA ARG A 303 -9.46 5.19 -6.91
C ARG A 303 -8.51 4.96 -8.09
N ARG A 304 -7.82 6.00 -8.51
CA ARG A 304 -6.82 5.98 -9.58
C ARG A 304 -5.44 6.27 -9.04
N TYR A 305 -4.45 5.63 -9.63
CA TYR A 305 -3.03 5.76 -9.33
C TYR A 305 -2.28 6.08 -10.61
N ASN A 306 -1.48 7.14 -10.59
CA ASN A 306 -0.60 7.53 -11.69
C ASN A 306 0.80 7.66 -11.13
N GLY A 307 1.78 6.96 -11.70
CA GLY A 307 3.13 6.99 -11.18
C GLY A 307 4.19 7.01 -12.25
N THR A 308 5.36 7.52 -11.88
CA THR A 308 6.57 7.52 -12.71
C THR A 308 7.76 7.05 -11.88
N LEU A 309 8.65 6.28 -12.50
CA LEU A 309 9.94 5.90 -11.94
C LEU A 309 11.01 6.23 -12.97
N THR A 310 12.02 6.97 -12.56
CA THR A 310 13.17 7.32 -13.40
C THR A 310 14.47 6.96 -12.71
N SER A 311 15.45 6.49 -13.48
CA SER A 311 16.80 6.22 -13.03
C SER A 311 17.78 6.48 -14.18
N PRO A 312 18.78 7.38 -14.02
CA PRO A 312 19.76 7.64 -15.05
C PRO A 312 20.60 6.43 -15.38
N LYS A 313 20.90 5.58 -14.39
CA LYS A 313 21.70 4.39 -14.58
C LYS A 313 21.32 3.30 -13.59
N VAL A 314 21.02 2.11 -14.13
CA VAL A 314 20.88 0.88 -13.36
C VAL A 314 22.03 -0.06 -13.77
N SER A 315 22.72 -0.66 -12.82
CA SER A 315 23.83 -1.57 -13.07
C SER A 315 23.78 -2.79 -12.16
N GLY A 316 24.26 -3.93 -12.67
CA GLY A 316 24.26 -5.15 -11.85
C GLY A 316 24.86 -6.35 -12.51
N SER A 317 24.86 -7.47 -11.81
CA SER A 317 25.28 -8.78 -12.30
C SER A 317 24.47 -9.88 -11.64
N GLY A 318 24.07 -10.88 -12.39
CA GLY A 318 23.27 -11.99 -11.88
C GLY A 318 22.01 -11.51 -11.15
N LYS A 319 21.92 -11.80 -9.87
CA LYS A 319 20.79 -11.44 -9.00
C LYS A 319 20.96 -10.11 -8.26
N VAL A 320 22.02 -9.36 -8.51
CA VAL A 320 22.33 -8.10 -7.81
C VAL A 320 22.29 -6.94 -8.80
N TRP A 321 21.38 -5.99 -8.57
CA TRP A 321 21.21 -4.78 -9.36
C TRP A 321 21.12 -3.56 -8.46
N SER A 322 21.64 -2.43 -8.90
CA SER A 322 21.59 -1.18 -8.15
C SER A 322 21.42 0.03 -9.04
N SER A 323 20.84 1.06 -8.46
CA SER A 323 20.79 2.42 -8.98
C SER A 323 21.12 3.38 -7.84
N ASP A 324 22.06 4.28 -8.08
CA ASP A 324 22.48 5.27 -7.08
C ASP A 324 21.50 6.45 -7.02
N GLU A 325 20.73 6.66 -8.09
CA GLU A 325 19.73 7.73 -8.21
C GLU A 325 18.46 7.17 -8.83
N THR A 326 17.38 7.18 -8.05
CA THR A 326 16.04 6.75 -8.48
C THR A 326 15.02 7.74 -7.97
N VAL A 327 14.21 8.28 -8.86
CA VAL A 327 13.08 9.15 -8.52
C VAL A 327 11.79 8.40 -8.81
N PHE A 328 10.93 8.30 -7.81
CA PHE A 328 9.61 7.72 -7.91
C PHE A 328 8.55 8.75 -7.53
N ASN A 329 7.60 8.99 -8.41
CA ASN A 329 6.44 9.84 -8.13
C ASN A 329 5.16 9.01 -8.23
N LEU A 330 4.22 9.26 -7.33
CA LEU A 330 2.90 8.64 -7.32
C LEU A 330 1.84 9.69 -6.99
N ASN A 331 0.83 9.79 -7.82
CA ASN A 331 -0.37 10.57 -7.57
C ASN A 331 -1.57 9.65 -7.41
N THR A 332 -2.40 9.92 -6.41
CA THR A 332 -3.64 9.17 -6.19
C THR A 332 -4.83 10.12 -6.26
N GLU A 333 -5.90 9.67 -6.90
CA GLU A 333 -7.15 10.40 -7.04
C GLU A 333 -8.32 9.49 -6.68
N ALA A 334 -9.27 10.01 -5.91
CA ALA A 334 -10.53 9.31 -5.60
C ALA A 334 -11.67 10.34 -5.50
N PRO A 335 -12.91 9.99 -5.93
CA PRO A 335 -14.04 10.89 -5.82
C PRO A 335 -14.29 11.31 -4.36
N GLY A 336 -14.45 12.62 -4.14
CA GLY A 336 -14.69 13.18 -2.81
C GLY A 336 -13.50 13.18 -1.85
N GLN A 337 -12.31 12.82 -2.33
CA GLN A 337 -11.06 12.90 -1.57
C GLN A 337 -10.09 13.86 -2.25
N ASP A 338 -9.33 14.57 -1.45
CA ASP A 338 -8.26 15.42 -1.97
C ASP A 338 -7.12 14.56 -2.54
N PRO A 339 -6.55 14.93 -3.72
CA PRO A 339 -5.47 14.16 -4.33
C PRO A 339 -4.22 14.14 -3.45
N LEU A 340 -3.59 12.97 -3.35
CA LEU A 340 -2.34 12.77 -2.64
C LEU A 340 -1.20 12.57 -3.66
N SER A 341 -0.13 13.35 -3.51
CA SER A 341 1.11 13.22 -4.28
C SER A 341 2.24 12.74 -3.38
N LEU A 342 3.00 11.76 -3.86
CA LEU A 342 4.20 11.22 -3.22
C LEU A 342 5.37 11.38 -4.17
N LYS A 343 6.50 11.88 -3.69
CA LYS A 343 7.77 11.91 -4.39
C LYS A 343 8.85 11.29 -3.51
N LEU A 344 9.50 10.25 -4.03
CA LEU A 344 10.61 9.58 -3.37
C LEU A 344 11.85 9.71 -4.25
N ASP A 345 12.91 10.25 -3.68
CA ASP A 345 14.25 10.33 -4.26
C ASP A 345 15.19 9.45 -3.42
N GLY A 346 15.97 8.57 -4.05
CA GLY A 346 16.89 7.72 -3.31
C GLY A 346 17.69 6.74 -4.17
N SER A 347 18.54 5.95 -3.51
CA SER A 347 19.22 4.83 -4.13
C SER A 347 18.38 3.55 -4.01
N ALA A 348 18.47 2.68 -5.00
CA ALA A 348 17.75 1.40 -4.98
C ALA A 348 18.72 0.24 -5.24
N GLN A 349 18.58 -0.85 -4.50
CA GLN A 349 19.35 -2.06 -4.64
C GLN A 349 18.42 -3.28 -4.67
N TRP A 350 18.60 -4.12 -5.65
CA TRP A 350 17.94 -5.41 -5.74
C TRP A 350 18.97 -6.52 -5.54
N ARG A 351 18.76 -7.38 -4.55
CA ARG A 351 19.64 -8.53 -4.27
C ARG A 351 18.81 -9.75 -3.89
N ASP A 352 18.95 -10.83 -4.63
CA ASP A 352 18.32 -12.13 -4.33
C ASP A 352 16.82 -12.02 -3.99
N GLY A 353 16.07 -11.24 -4.77
CA GLY A 353 14.63 -11.02 -4.54
C GLY A 353 14.30 -9.98 -3.47
N THR A 354 15.30 -9.33 -2.87
CA THR A 354 15.10 -8.25 -1.90
C THR A 354 15.35 -6.90 -2.57
N LEU A 355 14.34 -6.01 -2.59
CA LEU A 355 14.52 -4.60 -2.90
C LEU A 355 14.90 -3.86 -1.60
N SER A 356 15.98 -3.12 -1.63
CA SER A 356 16.44 -2.25 -0.56
C SER A 356 16.58 -0.82 -1.08
N VAL A 357 16.08 0.14 -0.33
CA VAL A 357 16.29 1.58 -0.52
C VAL A 357 16.97 2.06 0.76
N PRO A 358 18.32 2.01 0.81
CA PRO A 358 19.06 2.28 2.04
C PRO A 358 18.92 3.71 2.52
N GLU A 359 18.76 4.63 1.59
CA GLU A 359 18.51 6.05 1.86
C GLU A 359 17.49 6.59 0.86
N PHE A 360 16.47 7.26 1.38
CA PHE A 360 15.50 7.97 0.56
C PHE A 360 15.12 9.31 1.20
N LYS A 361 14.67 10.23 0.34
CA LYS A 361 13.88 11.40 0.69
C LYS A 361 12.48 11.23 0.14
N LEU A 362 11.49 11.25 1.00
CA LEU A 362 10.09 11.13 0.62
C LEU A 362 9.34 12.41 0.98
N ILE A 363 8.72 13.02 0.00
CA ILE A 363 7.79 14.13 0.18
C ILE A 363 6.40 13.64 -0.12
N SER A 364 5.48 13.83 0.81
CA SER A 364 4.06 13.58 0.57
C SER A 364 3.28 14.86 0.79
N GLN A 365 2.34 15.15 -0.11
CA GLN A 365 1.49 16.32 -0.01
C GLN A 365 0.06 16.02 -0.46
N GLN A 366 -0.89 16.67 0.19
CA GLN A 366 -2.29 16.64 -0.16
C GLN A 366 -2.79 18.06 -0.40
N ASN A 367 -3.40 18.30 -1.56
CA ASN A 367 -3.94 19.59 -1.92
C ASN A 367 -5.46 19.51 -1.98
N GLY A 368 -6.15 20.45 -1.34
CA GLY A 368 -7.60 20.54 -1.43
C GLY A 368 -8.08 20.94 -2.82
N ALA A 369 -9.37 20.72 -3.10
CA ALA A 369 -9.99 21.12 -4.36
C ALA A 369 -9.91 22.65 -4.61
N ASP A 370 -9.70 23.44 -3.57
CA ASP A 370 -9.46 24.89 -3.59
C ASP A 370 -7.99 25.26 -3.92
N GLY A 371 -7.14 24.28 -4.20
CA GLY A 371 -5.70 24.44 -4.48
C GLY A 371 -4.86 24.74 -3.25
N ARG A 372 -5.44 24.79 -2.05
CA ARG A 372 -4.67 24.99 -0.80
C ARG A 372 -4.04 23.68 -0.36
N GLN A 373 -2.76 23.76 0.03
CA GLN A 373 -2.04 22.64 0.63
C GLN A 373 -2.64 22.36 2.02
N ARG A 374 -3.29 21.19 2.17
CA ARG A 374 -3.87 20.76 3.44
C ARG A 374 -2.85 20.06 4.31
N PHE A 375 -1.95 19.32 3.69
CA PHE A 375 -1.01 18.45 4.37
C PHE A 375 0.31 18.36 3.59
N VAL A 376 1.43 18.37 4.29
CA VAL A 376 2.76 18.12 3.73
C VAL A 376 3.62 17.36 4.74
N SER A 377 4.32 16.35 4.27
CA SER A 377 5.28 15.61 5.09
C SER A 377 6.56 15.38 4.30
N GLU A 378 7.69 15.47 5.00
CA GLU A 378 9.02 15.26 4.45
C GLU A 378 9.74 14.24 5.32
N TRP A 379 10.24 13.17 4.71
CA TRP A 379 10.85 12.05 5.40
C TRP A 379 12.20 11.70 4.80
N GLU A 380 13.14 11.36 5.64
CA GLU A 380 14.38 10.69 5.27
C GLU A 380 14.44 9.35 5.98
N GLY A 381 14.87 8.32 5.27
CA GLY A 381 14.82 6.98 5.86
C GLY A 381 15.33 5.86 4.98
N SER A 382 14.96 4.65 5.35
CA SER A 382 15.30 3.41 4.64
C SER A 382 14.09 2.47 4.51
N LEU A 383 14.10 1.67 3.45
CA LEU A 383 13.07 0.68 3.15
C LEU A 383 13.72 -0.63 2.69
N LYS A 384 13.26 -1.77 3.22
CA LYS A 384 13.69 -3.09 2.81
C LYS A 384 12.47 -3.96 2.52
N LEU A 385 12.38 -4.50 1.31
CA LEU A 385 11.25 -5.27 0.77
C LEU A 385 11.71 -6.64 0.26
N PRO A 386 11.82 -7.68 1.09
CA PRO A 386 12.11 -9.04 0.64
C PRO A 386 10.95 -9.64 -0.16
N ALA A 387 11.25 -10.57 -1.06
CA ALA A 387 10.24 -11.32 -1.83
C ALA A 387 9.26 -12.11 -0.95
N SER A 388 9.64 -12.43 0.29
CA SER A 388 8.76 -13.08 1.28
C SER A 388 7.56 -12.23 1.72
N GLY A 389 7.49 -10.95 1.31
CA GLY A 389 6.47 -10.01 1.74
C GLY A 389 6.68 -9.40 3.14
N ASN A 390 7.70 -9.86 3.87
CA ASN A 390 8.15 -9.20 5.10
C ASN A 390 8.90 -7.90 4.74
N TRP A 391 8.70 -6.85 5.52
CA TRP A 391 9.33 -5.57 5.20
C TRP A 391 9.73 -4.78 6.43
N GLN A 392 10.65 -3.86 6.25
CA GLN A 392 11.12 -2.92 7.24
C GLN A 392 11.14 -1.53 6.64
N PHE A 393 10.61 -0.58 7.37
CA PHE A 393 10.54 0.83 7.01
C PHE A 393 10.92 1.68 8.21
N GLN A 394 11.86 2.59 8.04
CA GLN A 394 12.28 3.55 9.04
C GLN A 394 12.36 4.91 8.39
N ALA A 395 11.77 5.92 9.02
CA ALA A 395 11.84 7.28 8.55
C ALA A 395 11.80 8.29 9.70
N GLN A 396 12.50 9.39 9.51
CA GLN A 396 12.46 10.55 10.38
C GLN A 396 12.31 11.81 9.53
N GLY A 397 11.71 12.85 10.08
CA GLY A 397 11.50 14.06 9.33
C GLY A 397 10.38 14.92 9.87
N LEU A 398 9.56 15.44 8.97
CA LEU A 398 8.42 16.29 9.29
C LEU A 398 7.12 15.65 8.84
N PHE A 399 6.18 15.47 9.75
CA PHE A 399 4.79 15.14 9.46
C PHE A 399 3.93 16.38 9.70
N ASP A 400 3.28 16.89 8.66
CA ASP A 400 2.53 18.14 8.71
C ASP A 400 3.34 19.29 9.37
N ARG A 401 4.59 19.45 8.90
CA ARG A 401 5.59 20.42 9.39
C ARG A 401 6.02 20.22 10.84
N GLN A 402 5.67 19.12 11.48
CA GLN A 402 6.05 18.79 12.85
C GLN A 402 7.06 17.64 12.87
N PRO A 403 8.10 17.71 13.73
CA PRO A 403 9.07 16.63 13.86
C PRO A 403 8.41 15.30 14.14
N ALA A 404 8.81 14.27 13.39
CA ALA A 404 8.27 12.92 13.51
C ALA A 404 9.33 11.87 13.23
N LYS A 405 9.17 10.69 13.85
CA LYS A 405 9.95 9.49 13.60
C LYS A 405 9.02 8.29 13.58
N ILE A 406 9.17 7.45 12.57
CA ILE A 406 8.37 6.22 12.43
C ILE A 406 9.28 5.05 12.10
N GLU A 407 8.96 3.91 12.69
CA GLU A 407 9.63 2.64 12.45
C GLU A 407 8.56 1.56 12.35
N PHE A 408 8.46 0.89 11.21
CA PHE A 408 7.49 -0.17 10.99
C PHE A 408 8.14 -1.40 10.38
N SER A 409 7.62 -2.57 10.72
CA SER A 409 8.00 -3.83 10.11
C SER A 409 6.80 -4.74 9.94
N ARG A 410 6.83 -5.56 8.90
CA ARG A 410 5.86 -6.65 8.70
C ARG A 410 6.55 -7.98 8.83
N SER A 411 5.91 -8.92 9.53
CA SER A 411 6.31 -10.32 9.62
C SER A 411 5.05 -11.18 9.49
N GLY A 412 4.87 -11.81 8.33
CA GLY A 412 3.63 -12.52 7.99
C GLY A 412 2.41 -11.59 8.05
N ASP A 413 1.44 -11.94 8.90
CA ASP A 413 0.21 -11.16 9.09
C ASP A 413 0.35 -10.04 10.16
N ASN A 414 1.51 -9.90 10.79
CA ASN A 414 1.72 -8.91 11.84
C ASN A 414 2.51 -7.71 11.32
N ILE A 415 2.00 -6.51 11.58
CA ILE A 415 2.70 -5.24 11.40
C ILE A 415 2.96 -4.67 12.79
N GLY A 416 4.22 -4.42 13.09
CA GLY A 416 4.64 -3.84 14.36
C GLY A 416 5.51 -2.62 14.15
N GLY A 417 5.59 -1.74 15.16
CA GLY A 417 6.46 -0.60 15.08
C GLY A 417 6.18 0.50 16.11
N SER A 418 6.74 1.67 15.85
CA SER A 418 6.55 2.87 16.65
C SER A 418 6.33 4.10 15.79
N ALA A 419 5.57 5.07 16.32
CA ALA A 419 5.38 6.38 15.72
C ALA A 419 5.49 7.47 16.80
N ASN A 420 6.48 8.33 16.65
CA ASN A 420 6.72 9.47 17.51
C ASN A 420 6.47 10.75 16.74
N LEU A 421 5.61 11.61 17.25
CA LEU A 421 5.21 12.86 16.63
C LEU A 421 5.27 13.99 17.67
N ALA A 422 5.91 15.09 17.37
CA ALA A 422 6.00 16.20 18.32
C ALA A 422 4.63 16.85 18.55
N LYS A 423 3.88 17.07 17.47
CA LYS A 423 2.57 17.75 17.53
C LYS A 423 1.67 17.33 16.38
N LEU A 424 0.37 17.19 16.64
CA LEU A 424 -0.66 16.94 15.65
C LEU A 424 -1.83 17.90 15.83
N ASN A 425 -2.14 18.70 14.81
CA ASN A 425 -3.40 19.40 14.72
C ASN A 425 -4.45 18.46 14.08
N ALA A 426 -5.42 18.02 14.88
CA ALA A 426 -6.41 17.07 14.39
C ALA A 426 -7.56 17.72 13.61
N ALA A 427 -7.73 19.05 13.67
CA ALA A 427 -8.87 19.74 13.05
C ALA A 427 -9.06 19.38 11.55
N PRO A 428 -8.02 19.39 10.68
CA PRO A 428 -8.18 19.02 9.27
C PRO A 428 -8.64 17.58 9.05
N TYR A 429 -8.34 16.68 9.98
CA TYR A 429 -8.69 15.25 9.90
C TYR A 429 -10.10 14.98 10.45
N LEU A 430 -10.56 15.78 11.42
CA LEU A 430 -11.91 15.66 11.99
C LEU A 430 -12.99 16.07 10.98
N ASP A 431 -12.70 17.01 10.09
CA ASP A 431 -13.62 17.41 9.02
C ASP A 431 -13.91 16.24 8.05
N LEU A 432 -12.94 15.32 7.86
CA LEU A 432 -13.12 14.08 7.10
C LEU A 432 -14.10 13.11 7.79
N LEU A 433 -14.21 13.16 9.12
CA LEU A 433 -15.12 12.34 9.92
C LEU A 433 -16.54 12.95 10.04
N GLN A 434 -16.70 14.23 9.70
CA GLN A 434 -17.98 14.96 9.82
C GLN A 434 -18.82 14.93 8.53
N SER A 435 -18.32 14.40 7.44
CA SER A 435 -19.07 14.20 6.20
C SER A 435 -20.26 13.27 6.45
N GLU A 436 -21.48 13.76 6.29
CA GLU A 436 -22.72 12.97 6.46
C GLU A 436 -22.82 11.77 5.49
N THR A 437 -21.95 11.72 4.51
CA THR A 437 -21.82 10.64 3.51
C THR A 437 -20.66 9.68 3.78
N ALA A 438 -19.89 9.89 4.86
CA ALA A 438 -18.76 9.03 5.15
C ALA A 438 -19.25 7.62 5.52
N ALA A 439 -18.83 6.64 4.75
CA ALA A 439 -18.75 5.26 5.20
C ALA A 439 -18.05 5.21 6.57
N SER A 440 -18.30 4.15 7.35
CA SER A 440 -17.72 3.94 8.69
C SER A 440 -16.34 4.61 8.84
N PRO A 441 -16.08 5.37 9.92
CA PRO A 441 -14.76 5.94 10.19
C PRO A 441 -13.67 4.89 10.42
N TYR A 442 -14.04 3.62 10.54
CA TYR A 442 -13.12 2.50 10.63
C TYR A 442 -12.62 2.15 9.22
N PRO A 443 -11.29 2.11 8.99
CA PRO A 443 -10.73 1.83 7.67
C PRO A 443 -11.08 0.42 7.20
N GLU A 444 -11.36 0.26 5.90
CA GLU A 444 -11.51 -1.06 5.30
C GLU A 444 -10.15 -1.79 5.26
N TRP A 445 -10.12 -2.99 5.80
CA TRP A 445 -8.96 -3.88 5.77
C TRP A 445 -9.10 -4.87 4.61
N HIS A 446 -8.28 -4.72 3.59
CA HIS A 446 -8.27 -5.63 2.43
C HIS A 446 -7.82 -7.04 2.82
N ASP A 447 -6.88 -7.16 3.74
CA ASP A 447 -6.45 -8.42 4.34
C ASP A 447 -6.94 -8.51 5.78
N ARG A 448 -7.99 -9.30 5.99
CA ARG A 448 -8.62 -9.48 7.32
C ARG A 448 -7.74 -10.22 8.35
N LYS A 449 -6.63 -10.83 7.91
CA LYS A 449 -5.69 -11.53 8.79
C LYS A 449 -4.67 -10.58 9.40
N LEU A 450 -4.48 -9.40 8.79
CA LEU A 450 -3.52 -8.42 9.27
C LEU A 450 -3.83 -7.96 10.69
N LYS A 451 -2.77 -7.89 11.51
CA LYS A 451 -2.78 -7.34 12.87
C LYS A 451 -1.74 -6.25 12.97
N LEU A 452 -2.13 -5.15 13.57
CA LEU A 452 -1.27 -3.99 13.78
C LEU A 452 -0.99 -3.83 15.28
N LYS A 453 0.29 -3.67 15.65
CA LYS A 453 0.70 -3.28 16.99
C LYS A 453 1.71 -2.15 16.90
N VAL A 454 1.33 -0.95 17.35
CA VAL A 454 2.16 0.26 17.22
C VAL A 454 2.23 0.99 18.56
N ASP A 455 3.43 1.29 18.99
CA ASP A 455 3.67 2.18 20.12
C ASP A 455 3.66 3.65 19.62
N LEU A 456 2.77 4.44 20.17
CA LEU A 456 2.53 5.82 19.79
C LEU A 456 3.02 6.76 20.89
N ALA A 457 3.78 7.77 20.50
CA ALA A 457 4.11 8.89 21.36
C ALA A 457 3.81 10.19 20.61
N LEU A 458 2.98 11.05 21.21
CA LEU A 458 2.58 12.33 20.65
C LEU A 458 2.75 13.41 21.71
N GLY A 459 3.63 14.38 21.43
CA GLY A 459 3.92 15.46 22.38
C GLY A 459 2.70 16.34 22.65
N MET A 460 1.98 16.72 21.59
CA MET A 460 0.76 17.54 21.70
C MET A 460 -0.27 17.17 20.64
N LEU A 461 -1.50 16.94 21.04
CA LEU A 461 -2.67 16.82 20.18
C LEU A 461 -3.55 18.05 20.34
N GLU A 462 -3.71 18.81 19.25
CA GLU A 462 -4.66 19.93 19.20
C GLU A 462 -5.99 19.45 18.60
N LEU A 463 -7.02 19.49 19.41
CA LEU A 463 -8.42 19.30 19.02
C LEU A 463 -9.12 20.66 19.05
N PRO A 464 -10.23 20.85 18.32
CA PRO A 464 -11.01 22.08 18.46
C PRO A 464 -11.45 22.32 19.90
N GLY A 465 -10.86 23.32 20.57
CA GLY A 465 -11.14 23.68 21.97
C GLY A 465 -10.45 22.80 23.02
N LEU A 466 -9.56 21.87 22.65
CA LEU A 466 -8.88 20.96 23.60
C LEU A 466 -7.44 20.68 23.17
N ASN A 467 -6.50 20.90 24.07
CA ASN A 467 -5.11 20.48 23.91
C ASN A 467 -4.81 19.33 24.87
N VAL A 468 -4.23 18.25 24.33
CA VAL A 468 -3.80 17.07 25.10
C VAL A 468 -2.30 16.89 24.90
N GLU A 469 -1.56 16.79 26.00
CA GLU A 469 -0.11 16.75 25.98
C GLU A 469 0.42 15.36 26.40
N ASN A 470 1.65 15.06 25.98
CA ASN A 470 2.40 13.87 26.41
C ASN A 470 1.61 12.55 26.28
N ILE A 471 0.95 12.37 25.11
CA ILE A 471 0.17 11.18 24.85
C ILE A 471 1.13 10.01 24.57
N ALA A 472 0.94 8.92 25.31
CA ALA A 472 1.58 7.65 25.04
C ALA A 472 0.52 6.55 25.00
N ALA A 473 0.57 5.71 23.95
CA ALA A 473 -0.38 4.64 23.77
C ALA A 473 0.23 3.47 23.00
N THR A 474 -0.26 2.25 23.27
CA THR A 474 -0.06 1.10 22.37
C THR A 474 -1.35 0.84 21.61
N LEU A 475 -1.30 1.06 20.29
CA LEU A 475 -2.40 0.71 19.38
C LEU A 475 -2.30 -0.76 18.99
N ASN A 476 -3.35 -1.52 19.28
CA ASN A 476 -3.59 -2.85 18.72
C ASN A 476 -4.81 -2.75 17.81
N ALA A 477 -4.68 -3.12 16.53
CA ALA A 477 -5.78 -3.03 15.58
C ALA A 477 -5.81 -4.22 14.63
N ASP A 478 -7.03 -4.59 14.20
CA ASP A 478 -7.31 -5.58 13.17
C ASP A 478 -8.56 -5.17 12.38
N ALA A 479 -9.16 -6.06 11.60
CA ALA A 479 -10.35 -5.75 10.80
C ALA A 479 -11.62 -5.47 11.65
N GLU A 480 -11.63 -5.80 12.94
CA GLU A 480 -12.80 -5.74 13.81
C GLU A 480 -12.73 -4.62 14.83
N GLU A 481 -11.53 -4.36 15.40
CA GLU A 481 -11.38 -3.28 16.39
C GLU A 481 -9.99 -2.62 16.34
N ALA A 482 -9.93 -1.38 16.78
CA ALA A 482 -8.71 -0.65 17.09
C ALA A 482 -8.76 -0.26 18.58
N ARG A 483 -7.74 -0.67 19.34
CA ARG A 483 -7.65 -0.45 20.77
C ARG A 483 -6.33 0.20 21.15
N PHE A 484 -6.43 1.36 21.77
CA PHE A 484 -5.34 2.08 22.42
C PHE A 484 -5.30 1.67 23.89
N ASP A 485 -4.35 0.82 24.27
CA ASP A 485 -4.22 0.28 25.62
C ASP A 485 -2.78 -0.21 25.88
N PRO A 486 -2.04 0.39 26.86
CA PRO A 486 -2.44 1.53 27.66
C PRO A 486 -2.55 2.82 26.85
N LEU A 487 -3.38 3.76 27.31
CA LEU A 487 -3.47 5.13 26.80
C LEU A 487 -3.28 6.07 27.98
N SER A 488 -2.22 6.86 27.96
CA SER A 488 -1.91 7.91 28.94
C SER A 488 -1.74 9.26 28.26
N ALA A 489 -2.06 10.31 28.96
CA ALA A 489 -1.91 11.69 28.49
C ALA A 489 -1.88 12.68 29.67
N GLU A 490 -1.41 13.89 29.39
CA GLU A 490 -1.51 15.03 30.29
C GLU A 490 -2.51 16.04 29.72
N LEU A 491 -3.44 16.47 30.54
CA LEU A 491 -4.42 17.50 30.18
C LEU A 491 -4.88 18.28 31.41
N TYR A 492 -5.10 19.58 31.23
CA TYR A 492 -5.55 20.47 32.30
C TYR A 492 -4.72 20.35 33.59
N SER A 493 -3.38 20.34 33.44
CA SER A 493 -2.40 20.18 34.54
C SER A 493 -2.43 18.82 35.25
N GLY A 494 -3.28 17.91 34.86
CA GLY A 494 -3.42 16.56 35.43
C GLY A 494 -2.93 15.48 34.47
N ARG A 495 -2.92 14.23 34.98
CA ARG A 495 -2.54 13.03 34.19
C ARG A 495 -3.73 12.10 34.03
N THR A 496 -3.82 11.48 32.88
CA THR A 496 -4.84 10.46 32.60
C THR A 496 -4.21 9.14 32.23
N SER A 497 -4.89 8.04 32.56
CA SER A 497 -4.51 6.71 32.16
C SER A 497 -5.72 5.80 31.97
N GLY A 498 -5.67 4.94 30.95
CA GLY A 498 -6.78 4.04 30.65
C GLY A 498 -6.69 3.40 29.28
N SER A 499 -7.82 3.33 28.57
CA SER A 499 -7.90 2.76 27.22
C SER A 499 -9.02 3.42 26.41
N PHE A 500 -8.84 3.41 25.08
CA PHE A 500 -9.86 3.82 24.11
C PHE A 500 -9.98 2.74 23.04
N THR A 501 -11.22 2.35 22.70
CA THR A 501 -11.48 1.29 21.71
C THR A 501 -12.50 1.78 20.70
N VAL A 502 -12.24 1.54 19.41
CA VAL A 502 -13.17 1.75 18.29
C VAL A 502 -13.46 0.40 17.68
N ARG A 503 -14.73 0.01 17.58
CA ARG A 503 -15.16 -1.25 16.96
C ARG A 503 -15.82 -0.99 15.61
N ASN A 504 -15.43 -1.81 14.64
CA ASN A 504 -15.99 -1.81 13.30
C ASN A 504 -17.36 -2.49 13.27
N THR A 505 -18.36 -1.81 13.84
CA THR A 505 -19.76 -2.21 13.84
C THR A 505 -20.61 -1.17 13.10
N VAL A 506 -21.82 -1.52 12.72
CA VAL A 506 -22.77 -0.57 12.11
C VAL A 506 -23.93 -0.36 13.08
N PRO A 507 -24.07 0.85 13.67
CA PRO A 507 -23.14 1.98 13.67
C PRO A 507 -21.85 1.67 14.46
N THR A 508 -20.76 2.42 14.18
CA THR A 508 -19.46 2.27 14.85
C THR A 508 -19.60 2.49 16.36
N GLU A 509 -18.98 1.61 17.15
CA GLU A 509 -19.00 1.66 18.62
C GLU A 509 -17.67 2.20 19.17
N TYR A 510 -17.75 3.14 20.09
CA TYR A 510 -16.63 3.74 20.80
C TYR A 510 -16.72 3.39 22.29
N ARG A 511 -15.60 3.05 22.91
CA ARG A 511 -15.49 2.81 24.36
C ARG A 511 -14.29 3.58 24.91
N LEU A 512 -14.52 4.34 25.97
CA LEU A 512 -13.52 5.12 26.69
C LEU A 512 -13.51 4.69 28.14
N LYS A 513 -12.35 4.24 28.62
CA LYS A 513 -12.13 3.99 30.06
C LYS A 513 -10.90 4.78 30.45
N GLN A 514 -11.08 5.83 31.26
CA GLN A 514 -9.98 6.70 31.67
C GLN A 514 -10.12 7.09 33.14
N ASN A 515 -9.00 7.15 33.85
CA ASN A 515 -8.86 7.77 35.14
C ASN A 515 -7.96 8.98 35.01
N ALA A 516 -8.36 10.07 35.62
CA ALA A 516 -7.64 11.33 35.60
C ALA A 516 -7.35 11.79 37.04
N GLU A 517 -6.14 12.26 37.30
CA GLU A 517 -5.70 12.74 38.59
C GLU A 517 -5.15 14.15 38.49
N ASN A 518 -5.42 14.97 39.52
CA ASN A 518 -4.98 16.37 39.64
C ASN A 518 -5.42 17.28 38.48
N VAL A 519 -6.56 16.98 37.86
CA VAL A 519 -7.09 17.73 36.73
C VAL A 519 -7.78 19.02 37.20
N GLU A 520 -7.52 20.14 36.54
CA GLU A 520 -8.25 21.38 36.70
C GLU A 520 -9.62 21.28 36.01
N LEU A 521 -10.69 21.23 36.82
CA LEU A 521 -12.02 20.93 36.32
C LEU A 521 -12.64 22.04 35.49
N LEU A 522 -12.42 23.29 35.82
CA LEU A 522 -13.09 24.41 35.14
C LEU A 522 -12.76 24.38 33.61
N PRO A 523 -11.51 24.42 33.16
CA PRO A 523 -11.24 24.38 31.75
C PRO A 523 -11.70 23.04 31.11
N MET A 524 -11.58 21.92 31.82
CA MET A 524 -12.05 20.64 31.30
C MET A 524 -13.53 20.59 31.03
N LEU A 525 -14.36 21.10 31.99
CA LEU A 525 -15.79 21.12 31.85
C LEU A 525 -16.27 22.16 30.81
N GLN A 526 -15.53 23.27 30.66
CA GLN A 526 -15.81 24.27 29.62
C GLN A 526 -15.61 23.68 28.21
N ASP A 527 -14.52 23.01 28.00
CA ASP A 527 -14.16 22.47 26.68
C ASP A 527 -15.01 21.25 26.30
N LEU A 528 -15.23 20.33 27.24
CA LEU A 528 -15.96 19.08 26.96
C LEU A 528 -17.47 19.25 26.99
N LEU A 529 -18.01 20.02 27.96
CA LEU A 529 -19.44 20.10 28.25
C LEU A 529 -20.03 21.50 28.06
N ARG A 530 -19.18 22.52 27.77
CA ARG A 530 -19.55 23.94 27.78
C ARG A 530 -20.14 24.38 29.13
N TYR A 531 -19.67 23.78 30.21
CA TYR A 531 -20.13 24.00 31.58
C TYR A 531 -19.08 24.76 32.39
N SER A 532 -19.41 25.94 32.88
CA SER A 532 -18.47 26.87 33.54
C SER A 532 -18.74 27.04 35.02
N ALA A 533 -19.41 26.12 35.67
CA ALA A 533 -19.93 26.30 37.03
C ALA A 533 -19.06 25.75 38.16
N ILE A 534 -18.08 24.87 37.88
CA ILE A 534 -17.25 24.24 38.93
C ILE A 534 -15.79 24.46 38.64
N SER A 535 -15.05 25.02 39.60
CA SER A 535 -13.60 25.11 39.59
C SER A 535 -12.99 24.28 40.71
N GLY A 536 -11.72 23.90 40.57
CA GLY A 536 -10.98 23.14 41.56
C GLY A 536 -10.13 22.06 40.89
N LYS A 537 -9.24 21.46 41.65
CA LYS A 537 -8.40 20.31 41.21
C LYS A 537 -8.97 19.02 41.77
N GLY A 538 -9.00 17.99 40.95
CA GLY A 538 -9.59 16.75 41.41
C GLY A 538 -9.22 15.52 40.59
N ARG A 539 -9.93 14.45 40.91
CA ARG A 539 -9.88 13.17 40.17
C ARG A 539 -11.15 12.99 39.37
N ALA A 540 -11.01 12.41 38.19
CA ALA A 540 -12.14 12.02 37.36
C ALA A 540 -11.99 10.57 36.90
N SER A 541 -13.08 9.83 36.79
CA SER A 541 -13.10 8.47 36.23
C SER A 541 -14.23 8.37 35.23
N PHE A 542 -13.90 7.89 34.05
CA PHE A 542 -14.80 7.73 32.91
C PHE A 542 -14.83 6.27 32.50
N ASN A 543 -16.02 5.70 32.36
CA ASN A 543 -16.23 4.39 31.74
C ASN A 543 -17.45 4.52 30.83
N LEU A 544 -17.21 4.95 29.59
CA LEU A 544 -18.23 5.39 28.66
C LEU A 544 -18.24 4.55 27.41
N SER A 545 -19.41 4.34 26.82
CA SER A 545 -19.60 3.77 25.49
C SER A 545 -20.62 4.58 24.70
N ALA A 546 -20.38 4.72 23.40
CA ALA A 546 -21.29 5.41 22.49
C ALA A 546 -21.29 4.72 21.11
N LYS A 547 -22.36 4.91 20.35
CA LYS A 547 -22.52 4.40 18.98
C LYS A 547 -23.01 5.50 18.07
N GLY A 548 -22.45 5.58 16.86
CA GLY A 548 -22.86 6.55 15.86
C GLY A 548 -21.70 7.10 15.04
N SER A 549 -22.01 7.90 14.04
CA SER A 549 -21.05 8.59 13.16
C SER A 549 -20.98 10.11 13.42
N GLY A 550 -21.98 10.68 14.06
CA GLY A 550 -22.08 12.11 14.33
C GLY A 550 -22.27 12.44 15.81
N ARG A 551 -21.97 13.70 16.21
CA ARG A 551 -22.05 14.17 17.61
C ARG A 551 -23.41 13.88 18.25
N ARG A 552 -24.51 14.12 17.52
CA ARG A 552 -25.88 13.93 18.05
C ARG A 552 -26.15 12.45 18.36
N GLU A 553 -25.76 11.55 17.47
CA GLU A 553 -25.92 10.11 17.65
C GLU A 553 -25.07 9.59 18.82
N LEU A 554 -23.79 10.03 18.88
CA LEU A 554 -22.89 9.67 19.97
C LEU A 554 -23.44 10.12 21.33
N LEU A 555 -23.95 11.36 21.45
CA LEU A 555 -24.54 11.84 22.69
C LEU A 555 -25.85 11.11 23.04
N ALA A 556 -26.71 10.83 22.06
CA ALA A 556 -27.96 10.13 22.28
C ALA A 556 -27.79 8.64 22.66
N SER A 557 -26.69 8.01 22.21
CA SER A 557 -26.36 6.61 22.54
C SER A 557 -25.43 6.46 23.76
N LEU A 558 -24.88 7.58 24.27
CA LEU A 558 -23.89 7.58 25.35
C LEU A 558 -24.42 6.83 26.57
N SER A 559 -23.62 5.87 27.06
CA SER A 559 -23.96 5.06 28.22
C SER A 559 -22.70 4.75 29.02
N GLY A 560 -22.86 4.54 30.34
CA GLY A 560 -21.75 4.22 31.22
C GLY A 560 -21.78 4.94 32.55
N SER A 561 -20.61 5.26 33.10
CA SER A 561 -20.46 5.94 34.38
C SER A 561 -19.39 7.02 34.34
N LEU A 562 -19.61 8.04 35.15
CA LEU A 562 -18.72 9.17 35.33
C LEU A 562 -18.62 9.46 36.82
N LYS A 563 -17.42 9.70 37.34
CA LYS A 563 -17.19 10.15 38.72
C LYS A 563 -16.22 11.30 38.73
N PHE A 564 -16.52 12.31 39.54
CA PHE A 564 -15.64 13.41 39.91
C PHE A 564 -15.49 13.50 41.42
N ASP A 565 -14.26 13.75 41.88
CA ASP A 565 -13.96 14.06 43.29
C ASP A 565 -12.98 15.22 43.30
N VAL A 566 -13.45 16.38 43.77
CA VAL A 566 -12.77 17.66 43.71
C VAL A 566 -12.59 18.21 45.12
N ALA A 567 -11.36 18.61 45.43
CA ALA A 567 -11.05 19.28 46.69
C ALA A 567 -10.83 20.79 46.48
N ASP A 568 -11.13 21.56 47.51
CA ASP A 568 -10.81 23.00 47.63
C ASP A 568 -11.19 23.83 46.40
N GLY A 569 -12.44 23.72 45.98
CA GLY A 569 -12.94 24.38 44.77
C GLY A 569 -14.02 25.42 45.03
N GLN A 570 -14.62 25.88 43.92
CA GLN A 570 -15.68 26.89 43.95
C GLN A 570 -16.79 26.50 42.97
N TRP A 571 -18.03 26.71 43.38
CA TRP A 571 -19.18 26.66 42.49
C TRP A 571 -19.45 28.07 41.97
N LEU A 572 -19.13 28.30 40.73
CA LEU A 572 -19.22 29.61 40.09
C LEU A 572 -20.64 29.92 39.64
N GLY A 573 -21.02 31.19 39.67
CA GLY A 573 -22.35 31.67 39.26
C GLY A 573 -23.47 31.40 40.26
N ILE A 574 -23.17 30.78 41.41
CA ILE A 574 -24.14 30.45 42.44
C ILE A 574 -23.65 30.98 43.78
N ASN A 575 -24.46 31.83 44.44
CA ASN A 575 -24.22 32.28 45.81
C ASN A 575 -25.25 31.64 46.74
N LEU A 576 -24.90 30.48 47.30
CA LEU A 576 -25.81 29.75 48.19
C LEU A 576 -26.02 30.48 49.51
N ARG A 577 -25.06 31.31 49.95
CA ARG A 577 -25.26 32.19 51.12
C ARG A 577 -26.36 33.21 50.85
N ALA A 578 -26.33 33.91 49.70
CA ALA A 578 -27.35 34.88 49.32
C ALA A 578 -28.71 34.18 49.09
N LEU A 579 -28.72 32.98 48.51
CA LEU A 579 -29.92 32.16 48.35
C LEU A 579 -30.54 31.83 49.70
N ALA A 580 -29.72 31.35 50.63
CA ALA A 580 -30.17 31.03 51.99
C ALA A 580 -30.63 32.26 52.78
N GLN A 581 -30.08 33.43 52.47
CA GLN A 581 -30.51 34.71 53.09
C GLN A 581 -31.78 35.31 52.50
N GLY A 582 -32.41 34.70 51.47
CA GLY A 582 -33.55 35.20 50.76
C GLY A 582 -33.33 36.53 50.02
N LEU A 583 -32.03 36.86 49.76
CA LEU A 583 -31.58 38.08 49.07
C LEU A 583 -31.46 37.92 47.56
N LEU A 584 -32.05 36.88 46.98
CA LEU A 584 -32.07 36.67 45.55
C LEU A 584 -33.12 37.64 44.91
N ASP A 585 -32.75 38.89 44.81
CA ASP A 585 -33.31 39.76 43.77
C ASP A 585 -32.87 39.14 42.40
N LYS A 586 -33.78 39.28 41.43
CA LYS A 586 -33.75 38.63 40.09
C LYS A 586 -32.49 38.85 39.21
N LYS A 587 -31.38 39.30 39.76
CA LYS A 587 -30.11 39.63 39.10
C LYS A 587 -28.86 39.00 39.72
N GLY A 588 -28.95 37.98 40.55
CA GLY A 588 -27.84 37.41 41.32
C GLY A 588 -26.84 36.50 40.58
N GLY A 589 -26.76 36.54 39.28
CA GLY A 589 -25.81 35.77 38.47
C GLY A 589 -24.79 36.68 37.78
N GLY A 590 -23.63 36.90 38.39
CA GLY A 590 -22.47 37.56 37.79
C GLY A 590 -21.23 36.69 37.95
N PRO A 591 -20.19 36.87 37.12
CA PRO A 591 -18.95 36.06 37.17
C PRO A 591 -18.15 36.14 38.48
N THR A 592 -18.50 37.08 39.38
CA THR A 592 -17.92 37.25 40.73
C THR A 592 -18.68 36.52 41.83
N VAL A 593 -19.81 35.86 41.50
CA VAL A 593 -20.65 35.14 42.47
C VAL A 593 -20.18 33.68 42.50
N HIS A 594 -19.77 33.19 43.68
CA HIS A 594 -19.32 31.82 43.84
C HIS A 594 -19.68 31.27 45.25
N THR A 595 -19.71 29.96 45.37
CA THR A 595 -19.84 29.24 46.61
C THR A 595 -18.61 28.35 46.81
N PRO A 596 -17.73 28.59 47.80
CA PRO A 596 -16.56 27.76 48.02
C PRO A 596 -16.94 26.44 48.68
N PHE A 597 -16.22 25.36 48.34
CA PHE A 597 -16.39 24.03 48.95
C PHE A 597 -15.02 23.40 49.28
N ALA A 598 -14.97 22.64 50.37
CA ALA A 598 -13.79 21.82 50.72
C ALA A 598 -13.77 20.51 49.91
N ARG A 599 -14.93 19.97 49.59
CA ARG A 599 -15.06 18.77 48.76
C ARG A 599 -16.34 18.78 47.96
N PHE A 600 -16.26 18.32 46.70
CA PHE A 600 -17.38 18.11 45.82
C PHE A 600 -17.23 16.74 45.15
N GLU A 601 -18.25 15.91 45.26
CA GLU A 601 -18.34 14.57 44.65
C GLU A 601 -19.55 14.55 43.72
N LEU A 602 -19.33 14.07 42.48
CA LEU A 602 -20.38 13.78 41.50
C LEU A 602 -20.22 12.35 41.03
N GLU A 603 -21.25 11.55 41.17
CA GLU A 603 -21.38 10.23 40.53
C GLU A 603 -22.55 10.27 39.55
N SER A 604 -22.28 9.83 38.31
CA SER A 604 -23.27 9.80 37.24
C SER A 604 -23.35 8.43 36.62
N THR A 605 -24.56 7.93 36.43
CA THR A 605 -24.86 6.76 35.61
C THR A 605 -25.60 7.22 34.37
N ILE A 606 -25.00 6.96 33.19
CA ILE A 606 -25.53 7.45 31.92
C ILE A 606 -26.14 6.26 31.17
N LYS A 607 -27.33 6.44 30.62
CA LYS A 607 -28.02 5.47 29.78
C LYS A 607 -28.72 6.19 28.63
N ASN A 608 -28.31 5.88 27.41
CA ASN A 608 -28.88 6.48 26.18
C ASN A 608 -28.96 8.01 26.23
N GLY A 609 -27.82 8.66 26.60
CA GLY A 609 -27.72 10.12 26.66
C GLY A 609 -28.33 10.77 27.87
N ILE A 610 -29.02 10.04 28.75
CA ILE A 610 -29.58 10.55 29.99
C ILE A 610 -28.68 10.15 31.16
N SER A 611 -28.12 11.12 31.86
CA SER A 611 -27.29 10.97 33.04
C SER A 611 -28.12 11.11 34.29
N ARG A 612 -28.11 10.12 35.16
CA ARG A 612 -28.63 10.18 36.52
C ARG A 612 -27.48 10.49 37.45
N ASN A 613 -27.59 11.60 38.14
CA ASN A 613 -26.54 12.20 38.92
C ASN A 613 -26.83 12.08 40.42
N THR A 614 -25.77 11.84 41.18
CA THR A 614 -25.75 11.98 42.64
C THR A 614 -24.63 12.94 43.00
N VAL A 615 -24.94 13.98 43.72
CA VAL A 615 -24.03 15.05 44.13
C VAL A 615 -23.88 15.04 45.65
N LYS A 616 -22.65 15.18 46.14
CA LYS A 616 -22.35 15.47 47.53
C LYS A 616 -21.30 16.56 47.59
N ALA A 617 -21.45 17.51 48.48
CA ALA A 617 -20.41 18.52 48.69
C ALA A 617 -20.38 18.95 50.16
N ARG A 618 -19.21 19.39 50.60
CA ARG A 618 -19.02 20.09 51.86
C ARG A 618 -18.66 21.55 51.52
N LEU A 619 -19.61 22.45 51.72
CA LEU A 619 -19.41 23.86 51.48
C LEU A 619 -18.66 24.50 52.66
N THR A 620 -17.88 25.54 52.36
CA THR A 620 -17.11 26.26 53.41
C THR A 620 -17.68 27.62 53.75
N ASP A 621 -18.43 28.21 52.82
CA ASP A 621 -19.14 29.46 53.07
C ASP A 621 -20.49 29.49 52.27
N PRO A 622 -21.60 29.26 52.95
CA PRO A 622 -21.75 28.82 54.34
C PRO A 622 -21.25 27.41 54.57
N ALA A 623 -20.80 27.09 55.83
CA ALA A 623 -20.31 25.76 56.21
C ALA A 623 -21.48 24.78 56.34
N VAL A 624 -21.90 24.15 55.23
CA VAL A 624 -23.03 23.24 55.15
C VAL A 624 -22.67 22.00 54.31
N ASP A 625 -23.25 20.86 54.66
CA ASP A 625 -23.21 19.71 53.79
C ASP A 625 -24.34 19.75 52.77
N MET A 626 -23.99 19.40 51.51
CA MET A 626 -24.91 19.38 50.40
C MET A 626 -25.03 17.97 49.84
N SER A 627 -26.26 17.55 49.60
CA SER A 627 -26.52 16.31 48.85
C SER A 627 -27.59 16.59 47.80
N GLY A 628 -27.54 15.87 46.68
CA GLY A 628 -28.51 16.04 45.63
C GLY A 628 -28.54 14.88 44.65
N SER A 629 -29.60 14.86 43.87
CA SER A 629 -29.76 13.95 42.76
C SER A 629 -30.64 14.55 41.67
N GLY A 630 -30.44 14.09 40.44
CA GLY A 630 -31.25 14.53 39.34
C GLY A 630 -30.86 13.88 38.02
N GLU A 631 -31.30 14.51 36.96
CA GLU A 631 -31.07 14.01 35.61
C GLU A 631 -30.54 15.12 34.69
N THR A 632 -29.59 14.75 33.85
CA THR A 632 -29.08 15.61 32.77
C THR A 632 -29.31 14.91 31.44
N ASN A 633 -30.00 15.55 30.50
CA ASN A 633 -30.08 15.08 29.10
C ASN A 633 -28.92 15.66 28.32
N LEU A 634 -27.93 14.84 28.03
CA LEU A 634 -26.67 15.22 27.34
C LEU A 634 -26.90 15.55 25.85
N ALA A 635 -27.88 14.89 25.21
CA ALA A 635 -28.22 15.13 23.81
C ALA A 635 -28.91 16.49 23.60
N GLU A 636 -29.76 16.89 24.52
CA GLU A 636 -30.49 18.15 24.50
C GLU A 636 -29.75 19.26 25.28
N GLY A 637 -28.74 18.89 26.09
CA GLY A 637 -28.02 19.85 26.93
C GLY A 637 -28.87 20.45 28.06
N THR A 638 -29.83 19.68 28.64
CA THR A 638 -30.72 20.16 29.71
C THR A 638 -30.40 19.48 31.05
N VAL A 639 -30.63 20.18 32.15
CA VAL A 639 -30.37 19.71 33.52
C VAL A 639 -31.59 19.90 34.40
N SER A 640 -31.84 18.94 35.29
CA SER A 640 -32.87 18.98 36.32
C SER A 640 -32.36 18.26 37.57
N GLU A 641 -31.82 19.01 38.52
CA GLU A 641 -31.24 18.50 39.75
C GLU A 641 -32.01 19.04 41.00
N SER A 642 -32.22 18.18 41.98
CA SER A 642 -32.74 18.52 43.29
C SER A 642 -31.65 18.43 44.34
N ILE A 643 -31.36 19.49 45.01
CA ILE A 643 -30.27 19.62 45.98
C ILE A 643 -30.83 19.94 47.35
N LEU A 644 -30.31 19.31 48.40
CA LEU A 644 -30.61 19.56 49.80
C LEU A 644 -29.37 20.16 50.47
N LEU A 645 -29.54 21.29 51.10
CA LEU A 645 -28.53 21.94 51.94
C LEU A 645 -28.83 21.61 53.39
N HIS A 646 -27.88 20.92 54.10
CA HIS A 646 -28.03 20.46 55.47
C HIS A 646 -27.29 21.40 56.42
N ASN A 647 -28.04 22.20 57.18
CA ASN A 647 -27.53 23.28 58.02
C ASN A 647 -27.23 22.89 59.47
N GLY A 648 -26.90 21.63 59.74
CA GLY A 648 -26.60 21.08 61.06
C GLY A 648 -27.83 20.42 61.74
N GLU A 649 -27.62 19.88 62.93
CA GLU A 649 -28.63 19.12 63.67
C GLU A 649 -29.84 20.00 64.08
N GLY A 650 -31.02 19.48 63.81
CA GLY A 650 -32.28 20.10 64.20
C GLY A 650 -32.86 21.15 63.21
N THR A 651 -32.20 21.44 62.09
CA THR A 651 -32.72 22.35 61.05
C THR A 651 -33.13 21.50 59.81
N PRO A 652 -34.39 21.68 59.31
CA PRO A 652 -34.81 21.02 58.08
C PRO A 652 -33.89 21.37 56.92
N PRO A 653 -33.50 20.46 56.04
CA PRO A 653 -32.68 20.77 54.89
C PRO A 653 -33.40 21.71 53.95
N LEU A 654 -32.64 22.66 53.33
CA LEU A 654 -33.18 23.59 52.39
C LEU A 654 -33.13 22.97 50.96
N PRO A 655 -34.28 22.71 50.34
CA PRO A 655 -34.31 22.14 49.00
C PRO A 655 -34.14 23.25 47.94
N VAL A 656 -33.18 22.99 47.05
CA VAL A 656 -32.81 23.85 45.93
C VAL A 656 -32.97 23.06 44.63
N ARG A 657 -33.55 23.66 43.61
CA ARG A 657 -33.69 23.09 42.29
C ARG A 657 -32.77 23.80 41.31
N ILE A 658 -32.02 23.01 40.55
CA ILE A 658 -31.24 23.46 39.39
C ILE A 658 -31.93 22.94 38.14
N SER A 659 -32.28 23.83 37.23
CA SER A 659 -32.97 23.45 35.98
C SER A 659 -32.56 24.36 34.82
N GLY A 660 -32.90 23.97 33.57
CA GLY A 660 -32.60 24.75 32.39
C GLY A 660 -31.54 24.07 31.52
N THR A 661 -30.75 24.88 30.82
CA THR A 661 -29.68 24.35 29.94
C THR A 661 -28.33 24.30 30.68
N LEU A 662 -27.45 23.40 30.27
CA LEU A 662 -26.12 23.23 30.89
C LEU A 662 -25.27 24.52 30.83
N ASP A 663 -25.43 25.31 29.77
CA ASP A 663 -24.71 26.58 29.56
C ASP A 663 -25.33 27.74 30.39
N LYS A 664 -26.63 27.67 30.75
CA LYS A 664 -27.35 28.67 31.51
C LYS A 664 -28.29 28.02 32.53
N PRO A 665 -27.76 27.35 33.57
CA PRO A 665 -28.60 26.73 34.58
C PRO A 665 -29.30 27.80 35.42
N THR A 666 -30.55 27.55 35.78
CA THR A 666 -31.35 28.35 36.70
C THR A 666 -31.41 27.69 38.06
N VAL A 667 -31.08 28.44 39.10
CA VAL A 667 -31.11 27.96 40.49
C VAL A 667 -32.25 28.64 41.21
N SER A 668 -33.11 27.87 41.88
CA SER A 668 -34.27 28.38 42.63
C SER A 668 -34.54 27.51 43.87
N LEU A 669 -35.26 28.02 44.82
CA LEU A 669 -35.82 27.20 45.91
C LEU A 669 -36.85 26.23 45.34
N ASP A 670 -36.83 24.98 45.81
CA ASP A 670 -37.82 23.96 45.43
C ASP A 670 -39.09 24.13 46.28
N TYR A 671 -39.91 25.07 45.88
CA TYR A 671 -41.20 25.37 46.56
C TYR A 671 -42.10 24.14 46.58
N GLN A 672 -42.04 23.26 45.60
CA GLN A 672 -42.86 22.04 45.58
C GLN A 672 -42.46 21.08 46.68
N GLN A 673 -41.16 20.92 46.91
CA GLN A 673 -40.64 20.06 47.97
C GLN A 673 -40.87 20.66 49.35
N ILE A 674 -40.75 22.00 49.51
CA ILE A 674 -41.05 22.71 50.77
C ILE A 674 -42.52 22.57 51.14
N THR A 675 -43.41 22.57 50.17
CA THR A 675 -44.88 22.53 50.39
C THR A 675 -45.50 21.17 50.13
N ALA A 676 -44.70 20.10 50.03
CA ALA A 676 -45.18 18.75 49.76
C ALA A 676 -46.09 18.27 50.90
N GLY A 677 -47.27 17.75 50.51
CA GLY A 677 -48.29 17.28 51.48
C GLY A 677 -49.10 18.37 52.20
N ILE A 678 -48.80 19.64 51.96
CA ILE A 678 -49.57 20.75 52.51
C ILE A 678 -50.60 21.19 51.44
N THR A 679 -51.92 21.15 51.81
CA THR A 679 -53.00 21.55 50.90
C THR A 679 -53.48 23.02 51.13
N ASP A 680 -53.38 23.49 52.36
CA ASP A 680 -53.81 24.82 52.73
C ASP A 680 -52.84 25.93 52.22
N PRO A 681 -53.32 26.96 51.52
CA PRO A 681 -52.50 28.06 50.98
C PRO A 681 -51.69 28.83 52.00
N GLU A 682 -52.31 29.12 53.16
CA GLU A 682 -51.68 29.89 54.25
C GLU A 682 -50.61 29.03 54.96
N ALA A 683 -50.87 27.74 55.13
CA ALA A 683 -49.91 26.81 55.66
C ALA A 683 -48.72 26.64 54.69
N LYS A 684 -48.92 26.62 53.35
CA LYS A 684 -47.86 26.64 52.35
C LYS A 684 -46.96 27.87 52.48
N LYS A 685 -47.60 29.06 52.61
CA LYS A 685 -46.86 30.30 52.78
C LYS A 685 -46.02 30.30 54.05
N LYS A 686 -46.62 29.81 55.14
CA LYS A 686 -45.93 29.66 56.41
C LYS A 686 -44.79 28.70 56.35
N ALA A 687 -44.93 27.54 55.74
CA ALA A 687 -43.88 26.58 55.56
C ALA A 687 -42.66 27.16 54.79
N VAL A 688 -42.91 27.95 53.74
CA VAL A 688 -41.85 28.65 53.00
C VAL A 688 -41.19 29.72 53.90
N GLN A 689 -41.97 30.51 54.65
CA GLN A 689 -41.40 31.49 55.56
C GLN A 689 -40.61 30.86 56.71
N ASP A 690 -41.06 29.74 57.26
CA ASP A 690 -40.36 28.99 58.31
C ASP A 690 -39.05 28.36 57.79
N ALA A 691 -39.05 27.81 56.56
CA ALA A 691 -37.83 27.28 55.93
C ALA A 691 -36.79 28.39 55.70
N LEU A 692 -37.21 29.57 55.26
CA LEU A 692 -36.32 30.72 55.05
C LEU A 692 -35.87 31.35 56.40
N SER A 693 -36.71 31.44 57.40
CA SER A 693 -36.39 32.04 58.71
C SER A 693 -35.49 31.15 59.54
N GLY A 694 -35.66 29.83 59.45
CA GLY A 694 -34.74 28.82 60.03
C GLY A 694 -33.34 28.95 59.50
N GLN A 695 -33.18 29.08 58.17
CA GLN A 695 -31.90 29.29 57.49
C GLN A 695 -31.26 30.63 57.87
N TRP A 696 -32.06 31.69 58.06
CA TRP A 696 -31.58 33.01 58.46
C TRP A 696 -31.04 33.00 59.90
N GLN A 697 -31.71 32.37 60.83
CA GLN A 697 -31.22 32.23 62.22
C GLN A 697 -29.90 31.37 62.27
N TRP A 698 -29.81 30.34 61.49
CA TRP A 698 -28.60 29.55 61.39
C TRP A 698 -27.41 30.36 60.85
N LEU A 699 -27.59 31.14 59.75
CA LEU A 699 -26.54 32.00 59.19
C LEU A 699 -26.08 33.12 60.18
N LYS A 700 -26.99 33.63 61.04
CA LYS A 700 -26.61 34.56 62.07
C LYS A 700 -25.74 33.93 63.19
N ARG A 701 -25.86 32.62 63.45
CA ARG A 701 -25.06 31.91 64.44
C ARG A 701 -23.67 31.59 63.94
N GLN A 702 -23.46 31.64 62.64
CA GLN A 702 -22.16 31.38 61.99
C GLN A 702 -21.28 32.65 61.86
N LYS A 703 -21.73 33.79 62.29
CA LYS A 703 -20.91 34.97 62.51
C LYS A 703 -20.31 34.91 63.90
#